data_3f75d54ae1c12ab1436370e2bb07b6ef
#
_entry.id   3f75d54ae1c12ab1436370e2bb07b6ef
#
_cell.length_a   1.000
_cell.length_b   1.000
_cell.length_c   1.000
_cell.angle_alpha   90.00
_cell.angle_beta   90.00
_cell.angle_gamma   90.00
#
_symmetry.space_group_name_H-M   'P 1'
#
loop_
_entity.id
_entity.type
_entity.pdbx_description
1 polymer ?
#
loop_
_entity_poly.entity_id
_entity_poly.type
_entity_poly.pdbx_seq_one_letter_code
_entity_poly.pdbx_strand_id
1 'polypeptide(L)'
;MDYCVIKEGDLFYLTDKNGDIAAEHDDGYGLYTKDTRFLSRMEVYMDGEKPALLSSSSDKSCFASIRAMKERKDEGAIELQRERFIFDGVLYERMTVTNYFPQAAACELAVAFDADFQDMFLVRKYRTGEVGRISGREAGERHAAIRYEGADGMMRETVVQWDREAGRVEEDGAVSFALELAPKEAARICFAIMPGLAGQQSAVLPFEEGLRRLEASYAAWEEETVSVTTDSELFNGLYRRGVQDLRMLMTDVGYGDTPVAGLPWFAVPFGRDSLITSLFMLPLQPEKVKGTLRTLAAYQGKARDAWRDEQPGKIMHEIRFGELVTTKQSPFSPYYGTVDSTPLFLALIGEYVRWTGDLTLAEELKPNMLRALEWIDRAVLAGAGFVTYHQEAEKGFPNQGWKDSSNSIVHASGEYAASPIALSEVQGYVYQAKKSLAPVFAAMGEAALAERLEREAQELRARFEREFWMEQEGFYAIALDKEQRQVESVTSNPGHLLLSGLPDWERAEQVAARLLAADMFSGYGIRTMSTEAAGYYPMSYHNGSVWPHDNALILLGLSRLGFKREAGKVISGLLAASRHFEYQRLPELYCGHGAELGEPVPYPSTCSPQAWSAGTAVAFVQAMLGLDPNVPAGEIRINPMLPEGIGDLTVERLRIGAGELSLKVTRAADGADEVGVEVLGNTTGLAIVQSGAVE
;
A
#
# COMPACT_ATOMS: atom_id res chain seq x y z
N MET A 1 -5.37 0.10 16.68
CA MET A 1 -6.56 0.03 15.79
C MET A 1 -7.61 -0.83 16.46
N ASP A 2 -8.86 -0.45 16.34
CA ASP A 2 -9.96 -1.15 17.02
C ASP A 2 -10.63 -2.20 16.12
N TYR A 3 -9.92 -2.68 15.10
CA TYR A 3 -10.41 -3.68 14.16
C TYR A 3 -9.40 -4.80 13.87
N CYS A 4 -9.90 -5.91 13.32
CA CYS A 4 -9.13 -6.99 12.74
C CYS A 4 -9.35 -7.01 11.22
N VAL A 5 -8.29 -7.21 10.44
CA VAL A 5 -8.37 -7.31 8.98
C VAL A 5 -7.53 -8.47 8.47
N ILE A 6 -8.10 -9.26 7.56
CA ILE A 6 -7.40 -10.30 6.79
C ILE A 6 -7.78 -10.16 5.32
N LYS A 7 -6.87 -10.51 4.42
CA LYS A 7 -7.10 -10.46 2.96
C LYS A 7 -6.33 -11.59 2.28
N GLU A 8 -6.93 -12.17 1.26
CA GLU A 8 -6.25 -13.04 0.29
C GLU A 8 -6.86 -12.87 -1.09
N GLY A 9 -6.02 -12.71 -2.11
CA GLY A 9 -6.47 -12.39 -3.45
C GLY A 9 -7.28 -11.09 -3.48
N ASP A 10 -8.50 -11.13 -3.96
CA ASP A 10 -9.40 -9.97 -4.09
C ASP A 10 -10.41 -9.84 -2.93
N LEU A 11 -10.43 -10.84 -2.02
CA LEU A 11 -11.36 -10.88 -0.90
C LEU A 11 -10.69 -10.37 0.38
N PHE A 12 -11.35 -9.46 1.11
CA PHE A 12 -10.91 -9.04 2.44
C PHE A 12 -12.07 -8.99 3.44
N TYR A 13 -11.74 -9.21 4.71
CA TYR A 13 -12.68 -9.27 5.81
C TYR A 13 -12.23 -8.35 6.94
N LEU A 14 -13.10 -7.43 7.32
CA LEU A 14 -12.90 -6.41 8.36
C LEU A 14 -13.94 -6.57 9.45
N THR A 15 -13.50 -6.66 10.72
CA THR A 15 -14.37 -6.82 11.89
C THR A 15 -13.88 -5.98 13.07
N ASP A 16 -14.71 -5.85 14.10
CA ASP A 16 -14.24 -5.38 15.40
C ASP A 16 -13.25 -6.37 16.05
N LYS A 17 -12.75 -6.04 17.23
CA LYS A 17 -11.81 -6.92 17.99
C LYS A 17 -12.46 -8.19 18.53
N ASN A 18 -13.80 -8.23 18.68
CA ASN A 18 -14.53 -9.46 19.02
C ASN A 18 -14.66 -10.39 17.81
N GLY A 19 -14.31 -9.91 16.64
CA GLY A 19 -14.49 -10.59 15.38
C GLY A 19 -15.92 -10.51 14.87
N ASP A 20 -16.71 -9.57 15.30
CA ASP A 20 -18.07 -9.36 14.86
C ASP A 20 -18.18 -8.23 13.84
N ILE A 21 -19.21 -8.33 13.01
CA ILE A 21 -19.81 -7.25 12.25
C ILE A 21 -21.18 -7.01 12.87
N ALA A 22 -21.34 -5.96 13.65
CA ALA A 22 -22.61 -5.64 14.28
C ALA A 22 -23.65 -5.21 13.23
N ALA A 23 -24.94 -5.40 13.54
CA ALA A 23 -26.04 -5.03 12.62
C ALA A 23 -26.09 -3.53 12.31
N GLU A 24 -25.73 -2.70 13.29
CA GLU A 24 -25.67 -1.23 13.14
C GLU A 24 -24.28 -0.74 13.50
N HIS A 25 -23.51 -0.36 12.48
CA HIS A 25 -22.17 0.24 12.63
C HIS A 25 -21.86 1.18 11.47
N ASP A 26 -21.08 2.21 11.74
CA ASP A 26 -20.57 3.18 10.76
C ASP A 26 -19.10 2.93 10.36
N ASP A 27 -18.47 1.87 10.89
CA ASP A 27 -17.01 1.63 10.80
C ASP A 27 -16.58 0.93 9.52
N GLY A 28 -17.49 0.60 8.62
CA GLY A 28 -17.21 -0.06 7.36
C GLY A 28 -16.81 -1.55 7.50
N TYR A 29 -17.16 -2.21 8.61
CA TYR A 29 -16.94 -3.65 8.77
C TYR A 29 -17.69 -4.46 7.73
N GLY A 30 -17.14 -5.61 7.33
CA GLY A 30 -17.76 -6.44 6.32
C GLY A 30 -16.79 -7.38 5.61
N LEU A 31 -17.37 -8.22 4.76
CA LEU A 31 -16.64 -9.04 3.78
C LEU A 31 -16.79 -8.38 2.41
N TYR A 32 -15.66 -8.07 1.76
CA TYR A 32 -15.65 -7.29 0.54
C TYR A 32 -14.89 -7.99 -0.58
N THR A 33 -15.42 -7.89 -1.79
CA THR A 33 -14.71 -8.14 -3.04
C THR A 33 -15.26 -7.22 -4.14
N LYS A 34 -14.43 -6.80 -5.09
CA LYS A 34 -14.82 -5.93 -6.22
C LYS A 34 -15.62 -4.70 -5.77
N ASP A 35 -15.15 -4.00 -4.72
CA ASP A 35 -15.78 -2.81 -4.14
C ASP A 35 -17.23 -3.00 -3.66
N THR A 36 -17.66 -4.24 -3.39
CA THR A 36 -19.00 -4.58 -2.90
C THR A 36 -18.92 -5.30 -1.57
N ARG A 37 -19.78 -4.93 -0.61
CA ARG A 37 -19.90 -5.58 0.71
C ARG A 37 -20.83 -6.79 0.62
N PHE A 38 -20.27 -8.00 0.62
CA PHE A 38 -21.03 -9.26 0.54
C PHE A 38 -21.51 -9.77 1.89
N LEU A 39 -20.96 -9.32 3.01
CA LEU A 39 -21.42 -9.63 4.35
C LEU A 39 -21.42 -8.32 5.17
N SER A 40 -22.57 -7.89 5.62
CA SER A 40 -22.76 -6.64 6.37
C SER A 40 -23.08 -6.88 7.85
N ARG A 41 -23.34 -8.13 8.24
CA ARG A 41 -23.55 -8.57 9.62
C ARG A 41 -22.95 -9.95 9.82
N MET A 42 -22.24 -10.15 10.91
CA MET A 42 -21.87 -11.46 11.44
C MET A 42 -21.61 -11.32 12.93
N GLU A 43 -22.53 -11.82 13.74
CA GLU A 43 -22.51 -11.69 15.20
C GLU A 43 -22.65 -13.04 15.84
N VAL A 44 -21.87 -13.29 16.90
CA VAL A 44 -21.88 -14.54 17.64
C VAL A 44 -22.45 -14.34 19.04
N TYR A 45 -23.34 -15.23 19.44
CA TYR A 45 -23.98 -15.22 20.74
C TYR A 45 -23.84 -16.59 21.41
N MET A 46 -23.74 -16.60 22.72
CA MET A 46 -23.75 -17.79 23.56
C MET A 46 -24.91 -17.68 24.56
N ASP A 47 -25.90 -18.59 24.46
CA ASP A 47 -27.17 -18.51 25.23
C ASP A 47 -27.84 -17.12 25.15
N GLY A 48 -27.83 -16.51 23.95
CA GLY A 48 -28.45 -15.22 23.69
C GLY A 48 -27.65 -13.99 24.12
N GLU A 49 -26.45 -14.13 24.68
CA GLU A 49 -25.58 -13.06 25.13
C GLU A 49 -24.27 -12.99 24.33
N LYS A 50 -23.69 -11.79 24.20
CA LYS A 50 -22.36 -11.65 23.62
C LYS A 50 -21.30 -12.23 24.57
N PRO A 51 -20.39 -13.09 24.08
CA PRO A 51 -19.28 -13.58 24.89
C PRO A 51 -18.28 -12.46 25.18
N ALA A 52 -17.70 -12.44 26.38
CA ALA A 52 -16.70 -11.48 26.78
C ALA A 52 -15.35 -11.74 26.09
N LEU A 53 -14.78 -10.73 25.42
CA LEU A 53 -13.49 -10.83 24.77
C LEU A 53 -12.36 -11.08 25.76
N LEU A 54 -11.52 -12.08 25.50
CA LEU A 54 -10.29 -12.34 26.25
C LEU A 54 -9.05 -11.87 25.49
N SER A 55 -8.97 -12.19 24.19
CA SER A 55 -7.88 -11.79 23.33
C SER A 55 -8.27 -11.85 21.86
N SER A 56 -7.67 -10.98 21.04
CA SER A 56 -7.74 -11.09 19.58
C SER A 56 -6.36 -10.84 18.99
N SER A 57 -6.03 -11.55 17.93
CA SER A 57 -4.77 -11.42 17.20
C SER A 57 -5.00 -11.59 15.71
N SER A 58 -4.39 -10.71 14.93
CA SER A 58 -4.18 -10.83 13.49
C SER A 58 -2.71 -10.52 13.15
N ASP A 59 -1.81 -10.96 14.02
CA ASP A 59 -0.35 -10.83 13.85
C ASP A 59 0.17 -11.57 12.61
N LYS A 60 -0.50 -12.63 12.19
CA LYS A 60 -0.34 -13.20 10.86
C LYS A 60 -1.33 -12.51 9.93
N SER A 61 -0.85 -11.82 8.91
CA SER A 61 -1.71 -11.06 7.96
C SER A 61 -2.77 -11.92 7.26
N CYS A 62 -2.56 -13.23 7.20
CA CYS A 62 -3.49 -14.18 6.56
C CYS A 62 -4.45 -14.88 7.52
N PHE A 63 -4.31 -14.72 8.84
CA PHE A 63 -5.04 -15.47 9.83
C PHE A 63 -5.41 -14.63 11.03
N ALA A 64 -6.64 -14.75 11.53
CA ALA A 64 -7.08 -14.12 12.76
C ALA A 64 -7.57 -15.16 13.78
N SER A 65 -7.22 -14.95 15.04
CA SER A 65 -7.65 -15.78 16.17
C SER A 65 -8.22 -14.92 17.28
N ILE A 66 -9.41 -15.28 17.76
CA ILE A 66 -10.12 -14.54 18.81
C ILE A 66 -10.53 -15.55 19.87
N ARG A 67 -10.30 -15.18 21.13
CA ARG A 67 -10.76 -15.93 22.30
C ARG A 67 -11.73 -15.10 23.10
N ALA A 68 -12.85 -15.70 23.44
CA ALA A 68 -13.89 -15.11 24.27
C ALA A 68 -14.44 -16.15 25.23
N MET A 69 -15.19 -15.71 26.22
CA MET A 69 -15.80 -16.63 27.20
C MET A 69 -17.19 -16.19 27.60
N LYS A 70 -17.98 -17.15 28.04
CA LYS A 70 -19.19 -16.93 28.82
C LYS A 70 -18.95 -17.37 30.25
N GLU A 71 -18.98 -16.41 31.20
CA GLU A 71 -18.90 -16.70 32.62
C GLU A 71 -20.23 -17.17 33.20
N ARG A 72 -20.17 -18.19 34.07
CA ARG A 72 -21.20 -18.45 35.08
C ARG A 72 -20.52 -18.31 36.44
N LYS A 73 -21.12 -17.50 37.32
CA LYS A 73 -20.58 -17.10 38.61
C LYS A 73 -19.88 -18.24 39.33
N ASP A 74 -18.58 -18.08 39.62
CA ASP A 74 -17.73 -18.90 40.49
C ASP A 74 -17.54 -20.38 40.16
N GLU A 75 -18.10 -20.93 39.06
CA GLU A 75 -18.12 -22.37 38.78
C GLU A 75 -17.27 -22.77 37.55
N GLY A 76 -16.74 -21.82 36.79
CA GLY A 76 -16.00 -22.07 35.54
C GLY A 76 -16.51 -21.21 34.39
N ALA A 77 -16.06 -21.54 33.19
CA ALA A 77 -16.42 -20.81 31.97
C ALA A 77 -16.62 -21.74 30.78
N ILE A 78 -17.38 -21.29 29.81
CA ILE A 78 -17.39 -21.89 28.48
C ILE A 78 -16.55 -20.94 27.59
N GLU A 79 -15.46 -21.45 27.02
CA GLU A 79 -14.59 -20.73 26.09
C GLU A 79 -15.15 -20.83 24.69
N LEU A 80 -15.07 -19.72 23.94
CA LEU A 80 -15.25 -19.68 22.49
C LEU A 80 -13.92 -19.26 21.85
N GLN A 81 -13.36 -20.12 21.01
CA GLN A 81 -12.25 -19.79 20.13
C GLN A 81 -12.78 -19.66 18.70
N ARG A 82 -12.42 -18.56 18.03
CA ARG A 82 -12.76 -18.28 16.63
C ARG A 82 -11.46 -18.18 15.84
N GLU A 83 -11.32 -18.95 14.77
CA GLU A 83 -10.16 -18.98 13.89
C GLU A 83 -10.61 -18.70 12.45
N ARG A 84 -9.94 -17.79 11.77
CA ARG A 84 -10.36 -17.30 10.46
C ARG A 84 -9.21 -17.15 9.49
N PHE A 85 -9.49 -17.46 8.25
CA PHE A 85 -8.62 -17.16 7.12
C PHE A 85 -9.44 -17.04 5.84
N ILE A 86 -8.83 -16.46 4.80
CA ILE A 86 -9.39 -16.44 3.45
C ILE A 86 -8.51 -17.29 2.57
N PHE A 87 -9.12 -18.12 1.75
CA PHE A 87 -8.42 -18.89 0.73
C PHE A 87 -9.31 -19.13 -0.49
N ASP A 88 -8.78 -18.90 -1.68
CA ASP A 88 -9.44 -19.11 -2.99
C ASP A 88 -10.87 -18.51 -3.07
N GLY A 89 -11.01 -17.26 -2.60
CA GLY A 89 -12.28 -16.52 -2.63
C GLY A 89 -13.33 -16.96 -1.60
N VAL A 90 -12.95 -17.77 -0.62
CA VAL A 90 -13.82 -18.22 0.48
C VAL A 90 -13.26 -17.72 1.81
N LEU A 91 -14.13 -17.12 2.64
CA LEU A 91 -13.84 -16.87 4.05
C LEU A 91 -14.19 -18.12 4.86
N TYR A 92 -13.22 -18.66 5.56
CA TYR A 92 -13.38 -19.77 6.49
C TYR A 92 -13.38 -19.26 7.93
N GLU A 93 -14.31 -19.72 8.73
CA GLU A 93 -14.33 -19.48 10.16
C GLU A 93 -14.61 -20.78 10.92
N ARG A 94 -13.74 -21.14 11.85
CA ARG A 94 -13.93 -22.24 12.78
C ARG A 94 -14.23 -21.69 14.16
N MET A 95 -15.34 -22.12 14.75
CA MET A 95 -15.75 -21.84 16.12
C MET A 95 -15.56 -23.09 16.95
N THR A 96 -14.74 -23.02 17.99
CA THR A 96 -14.51 -24.09 18.96
C THR A 96 -15.06 -23.64 20.30
N VAL A 97 -16.07 -24.39 20.81
CA VAL A 97 -16.68 -24.12 22.12
C VAL A 97 -16.20 -25.22 23.10
N THR A 98 -15.54 -24.81 24.19
CA THR A 98 -14.95 -25.72 25.17
C THR A 98 -15.58 -25.52 26.56
N ASN A 99 -16.00 -26.59 27.19
CA ASN A 99 -16.53 -26.55 28.55
C ASN A 99 -15.40 -26.71 29.58
N TYR A 100 -15.14 -25.67 30.39
CA TYR A 100 -14.19 -25.70 31.50
C TYR A 100 -14.89 -25.82 32.88
N PHE A 101 -16.20 -26.13 32.92
CA PHE A 101 -16.87 -26.53 34.18
C PHE A 101 -16.46 -27.96 34.58
N PRO A 102 -16.46 -28.25 35.88
CA PRO A 102 -16.19 -29.60 36.38
C PRO A 102 -17.35 -30.58 36.10
N GLN A 103 -18.47 -30.10 35.57
CA GLN A 103 -19.68 -30.86 35.23
C GLN A 103 -20.05 -30.66 33.76
N ALA A 104 -20.89 -31.53 33.22
CA ALA A 104 -21.45 -31.32 31.89
C ALA A 104 -22.27 -30.02 31.83
N ALA A 105 -22.10 -29.25 30.75
CA ALA A 105 -22.80 -28.01 30.54
C ALA A 105 -23.49 -28.00 29.17
N ALA A 106 -24.71 -27.47 29.13
CA ALA A 106 -25.41 -27.16 27.90
C ALA A 106 -25.16 -25.70 27.55
N CYS A 107 -24.96 -25.41 26.25
CA CYS A 107 -24.78 -24.08 25.70
C CYS A 107 -25.41 -24.02 24.32
N GLU A 108 -26.10 -22.93 23.99
CA GLU A 108 -26.51 -22.61 22.63
C GLU A 108 -25.50 -21.65 22.03
N LEU A 109 -24.89 -22.01 20.88
CA LEU A 109 -24.11 -21.13 20.05
C LEU A 109 -25.00 -20.64 18.91
N ALA A 110 -25.22 -19.33 18.80
CA ALA A 110 -25.96 -18.73 17.71
C ALA A 110 -25.09 -17.79 16.90
N VAL A 111 -25.28 -17.81 15.58
CA VAL A 111 -24.57 -16.95 14.62
C VAL A 111 -25.62 -16.22 13.77
N ALA A 112 -25.65 -14.89 13.83
CA ALA A 112 -26.52 -14.07 13.01
C ALA A 112 -25.70 -13.45 11.87
N PHE A 113 -26.19 -13.49 10.64
CA PHE A 113 -25.52 -12.90 9.48
C PHE A 113 -26.49 -12.23 8.52
N ASP A 114 -26.01 -11.22 7.78
CA ASP A 114 -26.77 -10.54 6.73
C ASP A 114 -25.82 -9.96 5.66
N ALA A 115 -26.40 -9.61 4.51
CA ALA A 115 -25.70 -8.99 3.38
C ALA A 115 -26.54 -7.85 2.82
N ASP A 116 -25.91 -6.71 2.54
CA ASP A 116 -26.55 -5.52 1.97
C ASP A 116 -26.05 -5.15 0.57
N PHE A 117 -24.96 -5.75 0.12
CA PHE A 117 -24.30 -5.55 -1.18
C PHE A 117 -23.97 -4.08 -1.50
N GLN A 118 -23.75 -3.27 -0.45
CA GLN A 118 -23.40 -1.86 -0.64
C GLN A 118 -22.07 -1.69 -1.35
N ASP A 119 -22.05 -0.74 -2.32
CA ASP A 119 -20.84 -0.24 -2.95
C ASP A 119 -19.93 0.43 -1.92
N MET A 120 -18.61 0.27 -2.06
CA MET A 120 -17.62 0.87 -1.16
C MET A 120 -17.77 2.38 -1.01
N PHE A 121 -18.16 3.09 -2.06
CA PHE A 121 -18.39 4.53 -1.98
C PHE A 121 -19.60 4.90 -1.11
N LEU A 122 -20.62 4.05 -1.07
CA LEU A 122 -21.77 4.22 -0.17
C LEU A 122 -21.39 3.93 1.28
N VAL A 123 -20.68 2.83 1.52
CA VAL A 123 -20.16 2.47 2.85
C VAL A 123 -19.31 3.60 3.44
N ARG A 124 -18.44 4.22 2.63
CA ARG A 124 -17.63 5.37 3.02
C ARG A 124 -18.40 6.68 3.13
N LYS A 125 -19.67 6.72 2.76
CA LYS A 125 -20.47 7.96 2.65
C LYS A 125 -19.82 9.02 1.73
N TYR A 126 -18.95 8.55 0.81
CA TYR A 126 -18.20 9.42 -0.10
C TYR A 126 -19.02 9.83 -1.32
N ARG A 127 -19.94 8.95 -1.78
CA ARG A 127 -20.84 9.16 -2.90
C ARG A 127 -22.23 8.67 -2.53
N THR A 128 -23.23 9.17 -3.23
CA THR A 128 -24.60 8.66 -3.23
C THR A 128 -24.96 8.21 -4.65
N GLY A 129 -25.92 7.29 -4.78
CA GLY A 129 -26.32 6.82 -6.09
C GLY A 129 -27.47 5.82 -6.01
N GLU A 130 -27.97 5.42 -7.16
CA GLU A 130 -28.98 4.39 -7.30
C GLU A 130 -28.31 3.02 -7.31
N VAL A 131 -28.89 2.08 -6.56
CA VAL A 131 -28.41 0.72 -6.40
C VAL A 131 -29.53 -0.28 -6.61
N GLY A 132 -29.19 -1.56 -6.74
CA GLY A 132 -30.14 -2.65 -6.89
C GLY A 132 -30.91 -2.97 -5.61
N ARG A 133 -31.37 -4.22 -5.49
CA ARG A 133 -32.21 -4.68 -4.38
C ARG A 133 -31.94 -6.14 -4.04
N ILE A 134 -32.19 -6.52 -2.81
CA ILE A 134 -32.26 -7.93 -2.41
C ILE A 134 -33.41 -8.59 -3.22
N SER A 135 -33.08 -9.66 -3.95
CA SER A 135 -34.00 -10.38 -4.82
C SER A 135 -34.50 -11.69 -4.21
N GLY A 136 -33.82 -12.22 -3.18
CA GLY A 136 -34.23 -13.44 -2.52
C GLY A 136 -33.37 -13.79 -1.32
N ARG A 137 -33.95 -14.59 -0.43
CA ARG A 137 -33.29 -15.24 0.69
C ARG A 137 -33.69 -16.73 0.70
N GLU A 138 -32.74 -17.60 1.00
CA GLU A 138 -32.95 -19.03 1.08
C GLU A 138 -32.22 -19.54 2.34
N ALA A 139 -32.85 -20.43 3.07
CA ALA A 139 -32.26 -21.07 4.23
C ALA A 139 -32.55 -22.57 4.20
N GLY A 140 -31.50 -23.36 4.47
CA GLY A 140 -31.54 -24.81 4.54
C GLY A 140 -30.85 -25.32 5.80
N GLU A 141 -30.78 -26.64 5.95
CA GLU A 141 -30.23 -27.31 7.16
C GLU A 141 -28.74 -27.00 7.38
N ARG A 142 -27.98 -26.77 6.31
CA ARG A 142 -26.51 -26.53 6.32
C ARG A 142 -26.03 -25.38 5.46
N HIS A 143 -26.94 -24.54 4.99
CA HIS A 143 -26.60 -23.37 4.21
C HIS A 143 -27.67 -22.30 4.29
N ALA A 144 -27.27 -21.08 3.99
CA ALA A 144 -28.16 -19.97 3.68
C ALA A 144 -27.58 -19.17 2.52
N ALA A 145 -28.48 -18.54 1.72
CA ALA A 145 -28.08 -17.70 0.59
C ALA A 145 -28.91 -16.41 0.58
N ILE A 146 -28.24 -15.30 0.30
CA ILE A 146 -28.85 -13.99 0.11
C ILE A 146 -28.48 -13.52 -1.30
N ARG A 147 -29.49 -13.19 -2.12
CA ARG A 147 -29.32 -12.79 -3.52
C ARG A 147 -29.68 -11.33 -3.73
N TYR A 148 -28.94 -10.69 -4.59
CA TYR A 148 -29.08 -9.28 -4.92
C TYR A 148 -29.05 -9.08 -6.43
N GLU A 149 -30.01 -8.34 -6.95
CA GLU A 149 -30.07 -7.89 -8.33
C GLU A 149 -29.58 -6.45 -8.42
N GLY A 150 -28.38 -6.26 -8.96
CA GLY A 150 -27.77 -4.94 -9.09
C GLY A 150 -28.47 -4.06 -10.12
N ALA A 151 -28.41 -2.73 -9.95
CA ALA A 151 -28.85 -1.76 -10.95
C ALA A 151 -28.02 -1.85 -12.25
N ASP A 152 -26.83 -2.45 -12.19
CA ASP A 152 -25.99 -2.82 -13.33
C ASP A 152 -26.42 -4.11 -14.05
N GLY A 153 -27.49 -4.75 -13.57
CA GLY A 153 -27.97 -6.04 -14.07
C GLY A 153 -27.16 -7.24 -13.64
N MET A 154 -26.12 -7.06 -12.79
CA MET A 154 -25.33 -8.17 -12.29
C MET A 154 -25.99 -8.81 -11.06
N MET A 155 -26.03 -10.14 -11.06
CA MET A 155 -26.46 -10.89 -9.88
C MET A 155 -25.28 -11.08 -8.93
N ARG A 156 -25.50 -10.72 -7.67
CA ARG A 156 -24.59 -10.93 -6.56
C ARG A 156 -25.24 -11.84 -5.53
N GLU A 157 -24.46 -12.70 -4.91
CA GLU A 157 -24.98 -13.66 -3.93
C GLU A 157 -23.96 -13.82 -2.79
N THR A 158 -24.45 -13.99 -1.58
CA THR A 158 -23.65 -14.43 -0.43
C THR A 158 -24.21 -15.77 0.03
N VAL A 159 -23.38 -16.80 -0.05
CA VAL A 159 -23.71 -18.13 0.47
C VAL A 159 -22.91 -18.40 1.74
N VAL A 160 -23.59 -18.76 2.81
CA VAL A 160 -22.99 -19.18 4.08
C VAL A 160 -23.29 -20.68 4.26
N GLN A 161 -22.25 -21.48 4.40
CA GLN A 161 -22.36 -22.92 4.65
C GLN A 161 -21.74 -23.25 6.01
N TRP A 162 -22.26 -24.31 6.66
CA TRP A 162 -21.70 -24.86 7.89
C TRP A 162 -21.68 -26.39 7.87
N ASP A 163 -20.74 -26.99 8.59
CA ASP A 163 -20.44 -28.43 8.52
C ASP A 163 -21.27 -29.30 9.46
N ARG A 164 -22.06 -28.70 10.36
CA ARG A 164 -22.91 -29.39 11.35
C ARG A 164 -24.38 -29.08 11.11
N GLU A 165 -25.27 -30.02 11.32
CA GLU A 165 -26.71 -29.78 11.30
C GLU A 165 -27.11 -28.76 12.36
N ALA A 166 -27.84 -27.72 11.96
CA ALA A 166 -28.31 -26.68 12.85
C ALA A 166 -29.54 -27.14 13.64
N GLY A 167 -29.63 -26.71 14.88
CA GLY A 167 -30.82 -26.94 15.69
C GLY A 167 -31.99 -26.05 15.26
N ARG A 168 -31.69 -24.85 14.77
CA ARG A 168 -32.66 -23.88 14.28
C ARG A 168 -32.03 -22.98 13.23
N VAL A 169 -32.77 -22.69 12.17
CA VAL A 169 -32.42 -21.70 11.15
C VAL A 169 -33.57 -20.71 11.06
N GLU A 170 -33.29 -19.44 11.28
CA GLU A 170 -34.32 -18.37 11.25
C GLU A 170 -34.35 -17.66 9.89
N GLU A 171 -35.52 -17.11 9.52
CA GLU A 171 -35.69 -16.40 8.25
C GLU A 171 -34.87 -15.12 8.16
N ASP A 172 -34.50 -14.51 9.29
CA ASP A 172 -33.69 -13.30 9.40
C ASP A 172 -32.18 -13.54 9.28
N GLY A 173 -31.75 -14.79 9.01
CA GLY A 173 -30.35 -15.15 8.82
C GLY A 173 -29.63 -15.52 10.13
N ALA A 174 -30.33 -15.98 11.15
CA ALA A 174 -29.71 -16.54 12.34
C ALA A 174 -29.73 -18.07 12.30
N VAL A 175 -28.64 -18.69 12.75
CA VAL A 175 -28.49 -20.13 12.90
C VAL A 175 -28.01 -20.48 14.31
N SER A 176 -28.63 -21.48 14.95
CA SER A 176 -28.24 -21.87 16.30
C SER A 176 -27.92 -23.36 16.39
N PHE A 177 -27.02 -23.71 17.33
CA PHE A 177 -26.51 -25.05 17.61
C PHE A 177 -26.61 -25.32 19.10
N ALA A 178 -27.42 -26.29 19.48
CA ALA A 178 -27.46 -26.76 20.84
C ALA A 178 -26.26 -27.69 21.10
N LEU A 179 -25.47 -27.38 22.11
CA LEU A 179 -24.26 -28.09 22.47
C LEU A 179 -24.42 -28.64 23.90
N GLU A 180 -24.18 -29.94 24.06
CA GLU A 180 -24.02 -30.61 25.38
C GLU A 180 -22.58 -31.06 25.48
N LEU A 181 -21.81 -30.51 26.42
CA LEU A 181 -20.37 -30.71 26.53
C LEU A 181 -20.02 -31.30 27.91
N ALA A 182 -19.37 -32.44 27.92
CA ALA A 182 -18.75 -32.97 29.13
C ALA A 182 -17.61 -32.06 29.62
N PRO A 183 -17.11 -32.22 30.87
CA PRO A 183 -15.97 -31.46 31.35
C PRO A 183 -14.75 -31.58 30.41
N LYS A 184 -14.18 -30.45 29.98
CA LYS A 184 -13.07 -30.32 29.01
C LYS A 184 -13.37 -30.84 27.60
N GLU A 185 -14.61 -31.15 27.29
CA GLU A 185 -15.03 -31.47 25.93
C GLU A 185 -15.15 -30.18 25.09
N ALA A 186 -14.81 -30.31 23.82
CA ALA A 186 -14.91 -29.22 22.84
C ALA A 186 -15.77 -29.65 21.64
N ALA A 187 -16.69 -28.78 21.23
CA ALA A 187 -17.41 -28.89 19.96
C ALA A 187 -16.84 -27.91 18.94
N ARG A 188 -16.77 -28.34 17.68
CA ARG A 188 -16.31 -27.52 16.56
C ARG A 188 -17.39 -27.35 15.53
N ILE A 189 -17.51 -26.13 14.97
CA ILE A 189 -18.40 -25.81 13.87
C ILE A 189 -17.60 -24.95 12.91
N CYS A 190 -17.53 -25.38 11.64
CA CYS A 190 -16.82 -24.64 10.59
C CYS A 190 -17.84 -23.98 9.65
N PHE A 191 -17.64 -22.71 9.40
CA PHE A 191 -18.40 -21.93 8.43
C PHE A 191 -17.52 -21.65 7.21
N ALA A 192 -18.15 -21.63 6.02
CA ALA A 192 -17.57 -21.14 4.77
C ALA A 192 -18.50 -20.07 4.19
N ILE A 193 -18.00 -18.86 3.98
CA ILE A 193 -18.76 -17.75 3.42
C ILE A 193 -18.21 -17.44 2.04
N MET A 194 -19.07 -17.54 1.03
CA MET A 194 -18.73 -17.42 -0.38
C MET A 194 -19.45 -16.27 -1.03
N PRO A 195 -18.75 -15.18 -1.35
CA PRO A 195 -19.24 -14.21 -2.30
C PRO A 195 -19.40 -14.83 -3.70
N GLY A 196 -20.56 -14.63 -4.34
CA GLY A 196 -20.84 -15.03 -5.71
C GLY A 196 -21.09 -13.81 -6.59
N LEU A 197 -20.46 -13.75 -7.76
CA LEU A 197 -20.65 -12.69 -8.75
C LEU A 197 -20.95 -13.29 -10.11
N ALA A 198 -22.03 -12.83 -10.76
CA ALA A 198 -22.47 -13.29 -12.08
C ALA A 198 -22.61 -14.83 -12.19
N GLY A 199 -23.05 -15.49 -11.11
CA GLY A 199 -23.22 -16.95 -11.06
C GLY A 199 -21.92 -17.75 -10.85
N GLN A 200 -20.78 -17.09 -10.64
CA GLN A 200 -19.51 -17.74 -10.29
C GLN A 200 -19.35 -17.78 -8.78
N GLN A 201 -19.02 -18.95 -8.25
CA GLN A 201 -18.69 -19.15 -6.84
C GLN A 201 -17.45 -20.04 -6.72
N SER A 202 -16.68 -19.80 -5.67
CA SER A 202 -15.50 -20.62 -5.34
C SER A 202 -15.90 -21.97 -4.73
N ALA A 203 -15.07 -22.99 -4.92
CA ALA A 203 -15.26 -24.29 -4.31
C ALA A 203 -14.81 -24.30 -2.85
N VAL A 204 -15.61 -24.87 -1.97
CA VAL A 204 -15.28 -25.00 -0.55
C VAL A 204 -14.38 -26.20 -0.34
N LEU A 205 -13.25 -25.97 0.34
CA LEU A 205 -12.36 -27.03 0.82
C LEU A 205 -12.65 -27.35 2.30
N PRO A 206 -12.24 -28.52 2.79
CA PRO A 206 -12.16 -28.75 4.24
C PRO A 206 -11.27 -27.68 4.91
N PHE A 207 -11.66 -27.19 6.09
CA PHE A 207 -10.97 -26.10 6.80
C PHE A 207 -9.45 -26.32 6.91
N GLU A 208 -9.01 -27.50 7.36
CA GLU A 208 -7.58 -27.83 7.53
C GLU A 208 -6.82 -27.83 6.18
N GLU A 209 -7.46 -28.24 5.10
CA GLU A 209 -6.86 -28.26 3.77
C GLU A 209 -6.70 -26.83 3.22
N GLY A 210 -7.73 -25.99 3.37
CA GLY A 210 -7.66 -24.57 2.99
C GLY A 210 -6.55 -23.84 3.76
N LEU A 211 -6.50 -24.01 5.09
CA LEU A 211 -5.48 -23.40 5.95
C LEU A 211 -4.06 -23.86 5.56
N ARG A 212 -3.86 -25.17 5.39
CA ARG A 212 -2.57 -25.73 4.98
C ARG A 212 -2.08 -25.17 3.64
N ARG A 213 -2.96 -25.04 2.66
CA ARG A 213 -2.59 -24.44 1.34
C ARG A 213 -2.25 -22.97 1.47
N LEU A 214 -2.99 -22.21 2.26
CA LEU A 214 -2.70 -20.82 2.52
C LEU A 214 -1.33 -20.66 3.20
N GLU A 215 -1.07 -21.40 4.28
CA GLU A 215 0.22 -21.39 4.98
C GLU A 215 1.39 -21.78 4.07
N ALA A 216 1.21 -22.76 3.19
CA ALA A 216 2.21 -23.15 2.21
C ALA A 216 2.51 -22.03 1.21
N SER A 217 1.50 -21.24 0.79
CA SER A 217 1.70 -20.11 -0.12
C SER A 217 2.46 -18.95 0.53
N TYR A 218 2.25 -18.71 1.83
CA TYR A 218 3.01 -17.72 2.59
C TYR A 218 4.45 -18.18 2.83
N ALA A 219 4.66 -19.47 3.13
CA ALA A 219 6.00 -20.05 3.27
C ALA A 219 6.80 -19.94 1.96
N ALA A 220 6.17 -20.23 0.81
CA ALA A 220 6.80 -20.06 -0.50
C ALA A 220 7.19 -18.59 -0.77
N TRP A 221 6.32 -17.63 -0.40
CA TRP A 221 6.64 -16.21 -0.50
C TRP A 221 7.86 -15.85 0.35
N GLU A 222 7.95 -16.32 1.60
CA GLU A 222 9.09 -16.07 2.48
C GLU A 222 10.38 -16.71 1.95
N GLU A 223 10.32 -17.90 1.37
CA GLU A 223 11.45 -18.57 0.74
C GLU A 223 11.98 -17.83 -0.50
N GLU A 224 11.08 -17.22 -1.26
CA GLU A 224 11.43 -16.43 -2.45
C GLU A 224 11.91 -15.02 -2.12
N THR A 225 11.70 -14.55 -0.91
CA THR A 225 11.98 -13.18 -0.47
C THR A 225 13.40 -13.06 0.10
N VAL A 226 14.01 -11.89 -0.07
CA VAL A 226 15.29 -11.56 0.57
C VAL A 226 15.19 -11.70 2.09
N SER A 227 16.14 -12.38 2.71
CA SER A 227 16.25 -12.51 4.16
C SER A 227 17.03 -11.34 4.74
N VAL A 228 16.45 -10.68 5.75
CA VAL A 228 17.07 -9.53 6.40
C VAL A 228 16.98 -9.71 7.92
N THR A 229 18.13 -9.60 8.58
CA THR A 229 18.25 -9.66 10.04
C THR A 229 19.19 -8.59 10.55
N THR A 230 18.87 -8.03 11.71
CA THR A 230 19.69 -7.08 12.45
C THR A 230 19.73 -7.45 13.93
N ASP A 231 20.56 -6.79 14.72
CA ASP A 231 20.53 -6.86 16.19
C ASP A 231 19.38 -6.06 16.83
N SER A 232 18.54 -5.39 16.03
CA SER A 232 17.36 -4.64 16.49
C SER A 232 16.07 -5.44 16.30
N GLU A 233 15.48 -5.97 17.39
CA GLU A 233 14.18 -6.67 17.34
C GLU A 233 13.05 -5.78 16.80
N LEU A 234 13.09 -4.48 17.08
CA LEU A 234 12.10 -3.53 16.56
C LEU A 234 12.16 -3.44 15.03
N PHE A 235 13.36 -3.34 14.48
CA PHE A 235 13.56 -3.32 13.03
C PHE A 235 13.14 -4.66 12.39
N ASN A 236 13.58 -5.78 12.97
CA ASN A 236 13.24 -7.12 12.47
C ASN A 236 11.72 -7.35 12.47
N GLY A 237 11.02 -6.85 13.50
CA GLY A 237 9.56 -6.90 13.58
C GLY A 237 8.88 -6.06 12.49
N LEU A 238 9.31 -4.80 12.31
CA LEU A 238 8.82 -3.91 11.26
C LEU A 238 9.03 -4.51 9.86
N TYR A 239 10.24 -5.03 9.58
CA TYR A 239 10.56 -5.63 8.30
C TYR A 239 9.68 -6.86 8.00
N ARG A 240 9.60 -7.80 8.97
CA ARG A 240 8.74 -8.99 8.83
C ARG A 240 7.29 -8.62 8.59
N ARG A 241 6.77 -7.63 9.33
CA ARG A 241 5.40 -7.13 9.15
C ARG A 241 5.21 -6.54 7.76
N GLY A 242 6.13 -5.70 7.29
CA GLY A 242 6.08 -5.10 5.95
C GLY A 242 6.04 -6.16 4.85
N VAL A 243 6.88 -7.19 4.92
CA VAL A 243 6.93 -8.30 3.96
C VAL A 243 5.60 -9.09 3.93
N GLN A 244 5.03 -9.38 5.11
CA GLN A 244 3.73 -10.07 5.21
C GLN A 244 2.58 -9.22 4.68
N ASP A 245 2.56 -7.94 4.98
CA ASP A 245 1.52 -7.01 4.50
C ASP A 245 1.62 -6.80 2.97
N LEU A 246 2.83 -6.73 2.41
CA LEU A 246 3.01 -6.73 0.96
C LEU A 246 2.44 -7.99 0.32
N ARG A 247 2.72 -9.20 0.88
CA ARG A 247 2.13 -10.45 0.39
C ARG A 247 0.61 -10.42 0.43
N MET A 248 0.02 -9.99 1.53
CA MET A 248 -1.42 -9.91 1.72
C MET A 248 -2.08 -8.96 0.71
N LEU A 249 -1.42 -7.84 0.38
CA LEU A 249 -1.97 -6.82 -0.52
C LEU A 249 -1.79 -7.15 -2.01
N MET A 250 -1.00 -8.19 -2.37
CA MET A 250 -0.90 -8.62 -3.76
C MET A 250 -2.24 -9.16 -4.26
N THR A 251 -2.64 -8.75 -5.45
CA THR A 251 -3.90 -9.12 -6.08
C THR A 251 -3.69 -9.25 -7.59
N ASP A 252 -4.12 -10.35 -8.20
CA ASP A 252 -4.13 -10.50 -9.65
C ASP A 252 -5.47 -10.03 -10.21
N VAL A 253 -5.43 -9.02 -11.05
CA VAL A 253 -6.60 -8.49 -11.78
C VAL A 253 -6.61 -8.94 -13.25
N GLY A 254 -5.89 -10.00 -13.58
CA GLY A 254 -5.83 -10.64 -14.89
C GLY A 254 -4.54 -10.39 -15.66
N TYR A 255 -3.56 -9.68 -15.09
CA TYR A 255 -2.28 -9.35 -15.74
C TYR A 255 -1.06 -9.69 -14.88
N GLY A 256 -1.26 -10.47 -13.82
CA GLY A 256 -0.28 -10.83 -12.81
C GLY A 256 -0.44 -10.04 -11.52
N ASP A 257 0.30 -10.47 -10.50
CA ASP A 257 0.23 -9.88 -9.16
C ASP A 257 0.58 -8.39 -9.18
N THR A 258 -0.29 -7.56 -8.60
CA THR A 258 -0.06 -6.13 -8.36
C THR A 258 -0.48 -5.77 -6.94
N PRO A 259 0.26 -4.91 -6.21
CA PRO A 259 -0.17 -4.46 -4.90
C PRO A 259 -1.37 -3.52 -5.03
N VAL A 260 -2.45 -3.81 -4.31
CA VAL A 260 -3.52 -2.83 -4.08
C VAL A 260 -3.08 -1.82 -3.03
N ALA A 261 -3.68 -0.62 -3.02
CA ALA A 261 -3.15 0.48 -2.22
C ALA A 261 -3.26 0.21 -0.72
N GLY A 262 -4.45 -0.10 -0.19
CA GLY A 262 -4.58 -0.33 1.24
C GLY A 262 -5.98 -0.69 1.72
N LEU A 263 -6.06 -1.21 2.93
CA LEU A 263 -7.30 -1.66 3.56
C LEU A 263 -7.75 -0.70 4.66
N PRO A 264 -9.07 -0.48 4.78
CA PRO A 264 -10.14 -1.09 4.00
C PRO A 264 -10.54 -0.34 2.73
N TRP A 265 -10.13 0.93 2.55
CA TRP A 265 -10.77 1.86 1.61
C TRP A 265 -10.27 1.77 0.17
N PHE A 266 -9.06 1.22 -0.02
CA PHE A 266 -8.32 1.27 -1.28
C PHE A 266 -7.83 -0.13 -1.70
N ALA A 267 -8.69 -1.16 -1.52
CA ALA A 267 -8.40 -2.56 -1.86
C ALA A 267 -8.45 -2.82 -3.39
N VAL A 268 -7.98 -1.89 -4.19
CA VAL A 268 -7.96 -1.95 -5.66
C VAL A 268 -6.63 -1.44 -6.20
N PRO A 269 -6.27 -1.74 -7.46
CA PRO A 269 -5.08 -1.18 -8.09
C PRO A 269 -5.18 0.34 -8.26
N PHE A 270 -4.15 1.03 -7.79
CA PHE A 270 -3.89 2.44 -8.04
C PHE A 270 -2.66 2.58 -8.91
N GLY A 271 -2.59 3.63 -9.74
CA GLY A 271 -1.43 3.89 -10.57
C GLY A 271 -0.19 4.19 -9.74
N ARG A 272 -0.20 5.32 -9.04
CA ARG A 272 0.92 5.80 -8.23
C ARG A 272 1.32 4.85 -7.12
N ASP A 273 0.34 4.37 -6.32
CA ASP A 273 0.58 3.54 -5.14
C ASP A 273 1.23 2.21 -5.52
N SER A 274 0.70 1.55 -6.57
CA SER A 274 1.26 0.28 -7.05
C SER A 274 2.65 0.47 -7.66
N LEU A 275 2.91 1.61 -8.35
CA LEU A 275 4.23 1.92 -8.94
C LEU A 275 5.28 2.19 -7.87
N ILE A 276 4.98 3.02 -6.86
CA ILE A 276 5.89 3.33 -5.77
C ILE A 276 6.15 2.08 -4.91
N THR A 277 5.09 1.32 -4.59
CA THR A 277 5.24 0.05 -3.88
C THR A 277 6.14 -0.91 -4.66
N SER A 278 5.93 -1.04 -5.98
CA SER A 278 6.76 -1.91 -6.83
C SER A 278 8.21 -1.42 -6.92
N LEU A 279 8.46 -0.12 -6.89
CA LEU A 279 9.81 0.43 -6.78
C LEU A 279 10.49 -0.03 -5.48
N PHE A 280 9.79 0.04 -4.35
CA PHE A 280 10.31 -0.47 -3.06
C PHE A 280 10.47 -1.99 -3.05
N MET A 281 9.71 -2.74 -3.85
CA MET A 281 9.77 -4.19 -3.94
C MET A 281 10.93 -4.71 -4.82
N LEU A 282 11.63 -3.87 -5.58
CA LEU A 282 12.76 -4.33 -6.40
C LEU A 282 13.81 -5.12 -5.61
N PRO A 283 14.25 -4.69 -4.39
CA PRO A 283 15.14 -5.50 -3.56
C PRO A 283 14.51 -6.79 -3.02
N LEU A 284 13.18 -6.80 -2.88
CA LEU A 284 12.44 -7.90 -2.25
C LEU A 284 12.19 -9.05 -3.23
N GLN A 285 11.50 -8.74 -4.33
CA GLN A 285 11.11 -9.69 -5.38
C GLN A 285 10.92 -8.94 -6.71
N PRO A 286 11.99 -8.70 -7.52
CA PRO A 286 11.89 -7.90 -8.75
C PRO A 286 10.91 -8.49 -9.78
N GLU A 287 10.71 -9.82 -9.81
CA GLU A 287 9.78 -10.47 -10.74
C GLU A 287 8.32 -10.06 -10.53
N LYS A 288 7.91 -9.71 -9.30
CA LYS A 288 6.55 -9.28 -8.98
C LYS A 288 6.20 -7.90 -9.57
N VAL A 289 7.21 -7.09 -9.87
CA VAL A 289 7.03 -5.77 -10.51
C VAL A 289 6.40 -5.87 -11.90
N LYS A 290 6.62 -7.00 -12.60
CA LYS A 290 6.05 -7.25 -13.94
C LYS A 290 4.53 -7.18 -13.95
N GLY A 291 3.86 -7.74 -12.93
CA GLY A 291 2.39 -7.72 -12.83
C GLY A 291 1.84 -6.29 -12.74
N THR A 292 2.46 -5.42 -11.93
CA THR A 292 2.09 -4.01 -11.85
C THR A 292 2.23 -3.30 -13.19
N LEU A 293 3.38 -3.46 -13.86
CA LEU A 293 3.64 -2.80 -15.14
C LEU A 293 2.67 -3.28 -16.24
N ARG A 294 2.38 -4.59 -16.30
CA ARG A 294 1.39 -5.14 -17.25
C ARG A 294 -0.03 -4.69 -16.95
N THR A 295 -0.43 -4.67 -15.68
CA THR A 295 -1.75 -4.17 -15.27
C THR A 295 -1.95 -2.73 -15.72
N LEU A 296 -1.01 -1.84 -15.41
CA LEU A 296 -1.12 -0.43 -15.77
C LEU A 296 -1.04 -0.20 -17.29
N ALA A 297 -0.23 -0.99 -18.00
CA ALA A 297 -0.16 -0.95 -19.45
C ALA A 297 -1.49 -1.38 -20.11
N ALA A 298 -2.18 -2.39 -19.56
CA ALA A 298 -3.47 -2.86 -20.06
C ALA A 298 -4.57 -1.79 -19.95
N TYR A 299 -4.55 -1.03 -18.85
CA TYR A 299 -5.49 0.06 -18.58
C TYR A 299 -5.00 1.44 -19.03
N GLN A 300 -3.90 1.53 -19.80
CA GLN A 300 -3.41 2.79 -20.34
C GLN A 300 -4.47 3.49 -21.20
N GLY A 301 -4.65 4.80 -21.03
CA GLY A 301 -5.63 5.62 -21.73
C GLY A 301 -5.48 5.55 -23.25
N LYS A 302 -6.60 5.44 -23.95
CA LYS A 302 -6.68 5.24 -25.41
C LYS A 302 -7.38 6.38 -26.14
N ALA A 303 -8.25 7.10 -25.44
CA ALA A 303 -9.10 8.15 -25.99
C ALA A 303 -9.01 9.42 -25.14
N ARG A 304 -9.61 10.51 -25.62
CA ARG A 304 -9.89 11.68 -24.79
C ARG A 304 -11.33 11.58 -24.27
N ASP A 305 -11.47 11.46 -22.97
CA ASP A 305 -12.75 11.37 -22.29
C ASP A 305 -12.73 12.21 -21.01
N ALA A 306 -13.37 13.40 -21.10
CA ALA A 306 -13.42 14.34 -19.97
C ALA A 306 -14.19 13.79 -18.74
N TRP A 307 -15.08 12.80 -18.93
CA TRP A 307 -15.80 12.16 -17.82
C TRP A 307 -14.87 11.50 -16.82
N ARG A 308 -13.75 10.95 -17.28
CA ARG A 308 -12.77 10.21 -16.46
C ARG A 308 -11.36 10.79 -16.52
N ASP A 309 -11.18 12.04 -16.95
CA ASP A 309 -9.86 12.66 -17.17
C ASP A 309 -8.93 11.81 -18.07
N GLU A 310 -9.49 10.98 -18.98
CA GLU A 310 -8.71 10.12 -19.87
C GLU A 310 -8.07 10.91 -21.01
N GLN A 311 -6.80 10.61 -21.25
CA GLN A 311 -6.05 11.12 -22.40
C GLN A 311 -5.22 9.97 -23.00
N PRO A 312 -5.03 9.91 -24.35
CA PRO A 312 -4.23 8.87 -24.98
C PRO A 312 -2.81 8.81 -24.40
N GLY A 313 -2.39 7.64 -23.94
CA GLY A 313 -1.08 7.40 -23.36
C GLY A 313 -0.95 7.64 -21.86
N LYS A 314 -1.94 8.26 -21.22
CA LYS A 314 -1.95 8.52 -19.77
C LYS A 314 -2.14 7.22 -18.98
N ILE A 315 -1.42 7.02 -17.88
CA ILE A 315 -1.63 5.91 -16.95
C ILE A 315 -2.74 6.27 -15.98
N MET A 316 -3.55 5.29 -15.57
CA MET A 316 -4.70 5.50 -14.69
C MET A 316 -4.30 5.94 -13.29
N HIS A 317 -5.22 6.63 -12.60
CA HIS A 317 -5.17 6.90 -11.17
C HIS A 317 -5.60 5.67 -10.36
N GLU A 318 -6.82 5.19 -10.61
CA GLU A 318 -7.39 4.01 -9.96
C GLU A 318 -8.42 3.32 -10.86
N ILE A 319 -8.75 2.07 -10.52
CA ILE A 319 -9.86 1.35 -11.12
C ILE A 319 -10.74 0.74 -10.05
N ARG A 320 -12.04 1.02 -10.10
CA ARG A 320 -13.08 0.49 -9.23
C ARG A 320 -14.00 -0.46 -9.98
N PHE A 321 -14.63 -1.36 -9.23
CA PHE A 321 -15.46 -2.43 -9.79
C PHE A 321 -16.89 -2.44 -9.24
N GLY A 322 -17.23 -1.54 -8.31
CA GLY A 322 -18.51 -1.47 -7.66
C GLY A 322 -19.65 -1.04 -8.58
N GLU A 323 -20.87 -1.12 -8.08
CA GLU A 323 -22.10 -0.87 -8.84
C GLU A 323 -22.20 0.59 -9.33
N LEU A 324 -21.72 1.57 -8.55
CA LEU A 324 -21.79 2.99 -8.94
C LEU A 324 -20.90 3.31 -10.14
N VAL A 325 -19.81 2.57 -10.35
CA VAL A 325 -18.94 2.79 -11.50
C VAL A 325 -19.42 2.00 -12.73
N THR A 326 -19.94 0.80 -12.56
CA THR A 326 -20.49 -0.02 -13.67
C THR A 326 -21.75 0.61 -14.26
N THR A 327 -22.56 1.29 -13.44
CA THR A 327 -23.75 2.07 -13.86
C THR A 327 -23.41 3.50 -14.33
N LYS A 328 -22.12 3.87 -14.40
CA LYS A 328 -21.63 5.19 -14.82
C LYS A 328 -22.14 6.36 -13.95
N GLN A 329 -22.43 6.10 -12.69
CA GLN A 329 -22.74 7.14 -11.70
C GLN A 329 -21.49 7.81 -11.14
N SER A 330 -20.33 7.12 -11.24
CA SER A 330 -19.01 7.58 -10.83
C SER A 330 -17.95 7.30 -11.92
N PRO A 331 -16.94 8.17 -12.13
CA PRO A 331 -16.00 8.06 -13.24
C PRO A 331 -14.86 7.04 -13.02
N PHE A 332 -14.80 6.34 -11.90
CA PHE A 332 -13.62 5.59 -11.43
C PHE A 332 -13.45 4.17 -12.03
N SER A 333 -13.80 3.92 -13.28
CA SER A 333 -13.70 2.59 -13.93
C SER A 333 -13.13 2.62 -15.36
N PRO A 334 -11.82 2.74 -15.59
CA PRO A 334 -10.79 3.37 -14.79
C PRO A 334 -10.89 4.90 -14.79
N TYR A 335 -10.27 5.56 -13.81
CA TYR A 335 -10.15 7.01 -13.71
C TYR A 335 -8.70 7.44 -13.96
N TYR A 336 -8.51 8.59 -14.64
CA TYR A 336 -7.18 9.04 -15.07
C TYR A 336 -6.77 10.40 -14.47
N GLY A 337 -7.47 10.90 -13.46
CA GLY A 337 -7.14 12.16 -12.80
C GLY A 337 -5.89 12.05 -11.94
N THR A 338 -4.75 11.82 -12.59
CA THR A 338 -3.42 11.72 -12.00
C THR A 338 -2.38 12.24 -13.00
N VAL A 339 -1.34 12.92 -12.53
CA VAL A 339 -0.29 13.49 -13.40
C VAL A 339 1.06 12.78 -13.18
N ASP A 340 1.21 12.08 -12.09
CA ASP A 340 2.44 11.42 -11.64
C ASP A 340 2.57 9.95 -12.08
N SER A 341 1.45 9.22 -12.22
CA SER A 341 1.48 7.79 -12.56
C SER A 341 2.15 7.52 -13.91
N THR A 342 1.99 8.41 -14.90
CA THR A 342 2.59 8.19 -16.23
C THR A 342 4.12 8.29 -16.23
N PRO A 343 4.76 9.33 -15.67
CA PRO A 343 6.22 9.33 -15.55
C PRO A 343 6.75 8.27 -14.58
N LEU A 344 6.04 7.95 -13.48
CA LEU A 344 6.43 6.87 -12.56
C LEU A 344 6.42 5.49 -13.24
N PHE A 345 5.45 5.21 -14.12
CA PHE A 345 5.41 3.99 -14.92
C PHE A 345 6.67 3.82 -15.78
N LEU A 346 7.08 4.89 -16.44
CA LEU A 346 8.28 4.91 -17.26
C LEU A 346 9.56 4.79 -16.42
N ALA A 347 9.63 5.49 -15.28
CA ALA A 347 10.77 5.43 -14.36
C ALA A 347 10.93 4.01 -13.79
N LEU A 348 9.82 3.35 -13.40
CA LEU A 348 9.88 1.99 -12.87
C LEU A 348 10.36 0.98 -13.91
N ILE A 349 10.00 1.11 -15.19
CA ILE A 349 10.53 0.25 -16.25
C ILE A 349 12.06 0.41 -16.34
N GLY A 350 12.56 1.64 -16.30
CA GLY A 350 13.99 1.91 -16.31
C GLY A 350 14.72 1.32 -15.09
N GLU A 351 14.17 1.50 -13.89
CA GLU A 351 14.74 0.92 -12.65
C GLU A 351 14.68 -0.62 -12.66
N TYR A 352 13.59 -1.22 -13.18
CA TYR A 352 13.48 -2.66 -13.35
C TYR A 352 14.60 -3.21 -14.26
N VAL A 353 14.87 -2.57 -15.40
CA VAL A 353 15.96 -3.00 -16.30
C VAL A 353 17.32 -2.78 -15.65
N ARG A 354 17.53 -1.69 -14.90
CA ARG A 354 18.78 -1.47 -14.14
C ARG A 354 19.02 -2.57 -13.11
N TRP A 355 17.95 -3.03 -12.45
CA TRP A 355 18.00 -4.06 -11.42
C TRP A 355 18.20 -5.46 -11.97
N THR A 356 17.51 -5.79 -13.06
CA THR A 356 17.44 -7.18 -13.57
C THR A 356 18.29 -7.43 -14.82
N GLY A 357 18.55 -6.40 -15.61
CA GLY A 357 19.13 -6.55 -16.96
C GLY A 357 18.15 -7.13 -17.98
N ASP A 358 16.90 -7.43 -17.59
CA ASP A 358 15.88 -8.03 -18.46
C ASP A 358 15.22 -6.99 -19.36
N LEU A 359 15.52 -7.01 -20.65
CA LEU A 359 14.92 -6.15 -21.66
C LEU A 359 13.59 -6.69 -22.20
N THR A 360 13.26 -7.97 -21.95
CA THR A 360 12.06 -8.62 -22.53
C THR A 360 10.77 -7.88 -22.17
N LEU A 361 10.65 -7.46 -20.92
CA LEU A 361 9.49 -6.67 -20.46
C LEU A 361 9.45 -5.28 -21.12
N ALA A 362 10.61 -4.62 -21.27
CA ALA A 362 10.67 -3.34 -21.96
C ALA A 362 10.32 -3.47 -23.46
N GLU A 363 10.76 -4.54 -24.12
CA GLU A 363 10.36 -4.84 -25.49
C GLU A 363 8.85 -5.11 -25.61
N GLU A 364 8.27 -5.91 -24.70
CA GLU A 364 6.83 -6.16 -24.61
C GLU A 364 6.04 -4.84 -24.45
N LEU A 365 6.49 -3.97 -23.56
CA LEU A 365 5.81 -2.71 -23.20
C LEU A 365 6.24 -1.51 -24.06
N LYS A 366 7.11 -1.68 -25.07
CA LYS A 366 7.58 -0.60 -25.94
C LYS A 366 6.43 0.25 -26.51
N PRO A 367 5.33 -0.32 -27.03
CA PRO A 367 4.23 0.50 -27.52
C PRO A 367 3.58 1.37 -26.43
N ASN A 368 3.53 0.87 -25.19
CA ASN A 368 3.01 1.62 -24.04
C ASN A 368 3.95 2.75 -23.62
N MET A 369 5.25 2.47 -23.58
CA MET A 369 6.28 3.49 -23.29
C MET A 369 6.23 4.64 -24.30
N LEU A 370 6.15 4.34 -25.57
CA LEU A 370 6.08 5.36 -26.63
C LEU A 370 4.82 6.24 -26.46
N ARG A 371 3.64 5.65 -26.23
CA ARG A 371 2.41 6.41 -25.97
C ARG A 371 2.49 7.26 -24.70
N ALA A 372 3.15 6.76 -23.64
CA ALA A 372 3.37 7.51 -22.41
C ALA A 372 4.31 8.71 -22.64
N LEU A 373 5.41 8.51 -23.38
CA LEU A 373 6.32 9.61 -23.77
C LEU A 373 5.61 10.66 -24.62
N GLU A 374 4.79 10.24 -25.60
CA GLU A 374 3.98 11.16 -26.41
C GLU A 374 2.98 11.96 -25.55
N TRP A 375 2.40 11.33 -24.51
CA TRP A 375 1.54 12.05 -23.57
C TRP A 375 2.33 13.11 -22.80
N ILE A 376 3.53 12.77 -22.29
CA ILE A 376 4.43 13.72 -21.61
C ILE A 376 4.78 14.88 -22.54
N ASP A 377 5.16 14.60 -23.79
CA ASP A 377 5.55 15.62 -24.76
C ASP A 377 4.40 16.60 -25.02
N ARG A 378 3.15 16.10 -25.17
CA ARG A 378 1.95 16.95 -25.30
C ARG A 378 1.67 17.77 -24.05
N ALA A 379 1.81 17.18 -22.87
CA ALA A 379 1.59 17.86 -21.59
C ALA A 379 2.61 18.98 -21.36
N VAL A 380 3.89 18.72 -21.64
CA VAL A 380 4.98 19.71 -21.56
C VAL A 380 4.74 20.88 -22.52
N LEU A 381 4.32 20.59 -23.75
CA LEU A 381 4.01 21.63 -24.74
C LEU A 381 2.83 22.53 -24.30
N ALA A 382 1.76 21.90 -23.76
CA ALA A 382 0.59 22.61 -23.27
C ALA A 382 0.87 23.40 -21.97
N GLY A 383 1.78 22.92 -21.12
CA GLY A 383 2.12 23.46 -19.82
C GLY A 383 3.33 24.41 -19.82
N ALA A 384 3.60 25.10 -20.92
CA ALA A 384 4.70 26.09 -21.07
C ALA A 384 6.09 25.50 -20.69
N GLY A 385 6.27 24.19 -20.91
CA GLY A 385 7.55 23.50 -20.72
C GLY A 385 7.59 22.58 -19.48
N PHE A 386 6.46 22.44 -18.78
CA PHE A 386 6.29 21.51 -17.66
C PHE A 386 5.05 20.64 -17.83
N VAL A 387 5.05 19.46 -17.24
CA VAL A 387 3.83 18.66 -17.13
C VAL A 387 2.92 19.31 -16.10
N THR A 388 1.71 19.67 -16.53
CA THR A 388 0.68 20.30 -15.70
C THR A 388 -0.58 19.46 -15.65
N TYR A 389 -1.44 19.73 -14.67
CA TYR A 389 -2.76 19.14 -14.59
C TYR A 389 -3.84 20.20 -14.36
N HIS A 390 -5.04 19.87 -14.81
CA HIS A 390 -6.30 20.48 -14.39
C HIS A 390 -7.40 19.41 -14.42
N GLN A 391 -8.41 19.59 -13.61
CA GLN A 391 -9.56 18.68 -13.56
C GLN A 391 -10.48 18.93 -14.77
N GLU A 392 -10.72 17.90 -15.61
CA GLU A 392 -11.75 17.89 -16.64
C GLU A 392 -13.04 17.20 -16.16
N ALA A 393 -12.90 16.10 -15.38
CA ALA A 393 -14.01 15.34 -14.82
C ALA A 393 -14.71 16.10 -13.68
N GLU A 394 -15.97 16.47 -13.86
CA GLU A 394 -16.76 17.18 -12.84
C GLU A 394 -16.77 16.47 -11.48
N LYS A 395 -16.85 15.14 -11.49
CA LYS A 395 -16.82 14.29 -10.29
C LYS A 395 -15.41 13.74 -9.96
N GLY A 396 -14.38 14.25 -10.60
CA GLY A 396 -12.99 13.86 -10.36
C GLY A 396 -12.32 14.63 -9.22
N PHE A 397 -11.00 14.48 -9.09
CA PHE A 397 -10.20 15.18 -8.09
C PHE A 397 -9.70 16.53 -8.63
N PRO A 398 -9.79 17.60 -7.82
CA PRO A 398 -9.28 18.93 -8.21
C PRO A 398 -7.75 18.98 -8.24
N ASN A 399 -7.07 18.21 -7.37
CA ASN A 399 -5.63 18.02 -7.40
C ASN A 399 -5.29 16.60 -7.88
N GLN A 400 -4.29 16.45 -8.75
CA GLN A 400 -4.00 15.19 -9.45
C GLN A 400 -2.56 14.71 -9.25
N GLY A 401 -1.85 15.19 -8.22
CA GLY A 401 -0.61 14.63 -7.71
C GLY A 401 -0.85 13.68 -6.53
N TRP A 402 0.22 13.29 -5.82
CA TRP A 402 0.07 12.39 -4.67
C TRP A 402 -0.69 13.05 -3.51
N LYS A 403 -0.59 14.36 -3.36
CA LYS A 403 -1.43 15.16 -2.47
C LYS A 403 -2.70 15.60 -3.22
N ASP A 404 -3.68 14.71 -3.34
CA ASP A 404 -4.88 14.89 -4.15
C ASP A 404 -6.08 15.53 -3.43
N SER A 405 -5.95 15.85 -2.13
CA SER A 405 -6.96 16.63 -1.39
C SER A 405 -7.19 18.00 -2.02
N SER A 406 -8.42 18.50 -1.99
CA SER A 406 -8.81 19.78 -2.60
C SER A 406 -8.04 20.99 -2.04
N ASN A 407 -7.51 20.89 -0.83
CA ASN A 407 -6.78 21.94 -0.12
C ASN A 407 -5.25 21.72 -0.10
N SER A 408 -4.70 20.79 -0.88
CA SER A 408 -3.30 20.35 -0.70
C SER A 408 -2.25 21.27 -1.29
N ILE A 409 -2.57 22.04 -2.33
CA ILE A 409 -1.61 22.92 -3.01
C ILE A 409 -1.92 24.37 -2.66
N VAL A 410 -1.13 24.91 -1.76
CA VAL A 410 -1.37 26.16 -1.03
C VAL A 410 -0.15 27.06 -1.06
N HIS A 411 -0.32 28.34 -1.39
CA HIS A 411 0.72 29.37 -1.26
C HIS A 411 1.10 29.63 0.20
N ALA A 412 2.26 30.22 0.44
CA ALA A 412 2.67 30.64 1.79
C ALA A 412 1.65 31.58 2.47
N SER A 413 0.86 32.33 1.69
CA SER A 413 -0.23 33.18 2.16
C SER A 413 -1.46 32.42 2.69
N GLY A 414 -1.59 31.11 2.40
CA GLY A 414 -2.80 30.32 2.64
C GLY A 414 -3.80 30.29 1.48
N GLU A 415 -3.50 30.99 0.37
CA GLU A 415 -4.33 30.95 -0.85
C GLU A 415 -4.10 29.63 -1.60
N TYR A 416 -5.14 29.01 -2.14
CA TYR A 416 -5.03 27.81 -2.98
C TYR A 416 -4.45 28.15 -4.35
N ALA A 417 -3.53 27.31 -4.83
CA ALA A 417 -2.95 27.46 -6.14
C ALA A 417 -4.00 27.29 -7.24
N ALA A 418 -3.98 28.19 -8.22
CA ALA A 418 -4.91 28.17 -9.34
C ALA A 418 -4.43 27.23 -10.44
N SER A 419 -5.30 26.32 -10.88
CA SER A 419 -5.04 25.34 -11.95
C SER A 419 -5.09 25.99 -13.36
N PRO A 420 -4.28 25.54 -14.35
CA PRO A 420 -3.41 24.36 -14.31
C PRO A 420 -2.16 24.53 -13.42
N ILE A 421 -1.74 23.43 -12.78
CA ILE A 421 -0.66 23.41 -11.79
C ILE A 421 0.46 22.47 -12.26
N ALA A 422 1.72 22.91 -12.16
CA ALA A 422 2.92 22.10 -12.37
C ALA A 422 3.54 21.74 -11.02
N LEU A 423 3.43 20.48 -10.59
CA LEU A 423 4.03 19.99 -9.33
C LEU A 423 5.53 19.74 -9.50
N SER A 424 6.33 20.08 -8.49
CA SER A 424 7.79 19.92 -8.50
C SER A 424 8.22 18.46 -8.62
N GLU A 425 7.68 17.57 -7.79
CA GLU A 425 8.02 16.15 -7.79
C GLU A 425 7.69 15.47 -9.13
N VAL A 426 6.62 15.89 -9.80
CA VAL A 426 6.24 15.35 -11.11
C VAL A 426 7.28 15.68 -12.18
N GLN A 427 7.86 16.89 -12.14
CA GLN A 427 8.95 17.23 -13.05
C GLN A 427 10.19 16.37 -12.77
N GLY A 428 10.45 16.07 -11.48
CA GLY A 428 11.48 15.10 -11.08
C GLY A 428 11.23 13.72 -11.66
N TYR A 429 10.01 13.21 -11.58
CA TYR A 429 9.66 11.90 -12.16
C TYR A 429 9.79 11.88 -13.69
N VAL A 430 9.44 12.97 -14.38
CA VAL A 430 9.65 13.10 -15.83
C VAL A 430 11.15 13.07 -16.17
N TYR A 431 11.96 13.78 -15.39
CA TYR A 431 13.42 13.77 -15.55
C TYR A 431 13.96 12.34 -15.34
N GLN A 432 13.61 11.68 -14.24
CA GLN A 432 14.03 10.32 -13.93
C GLN A 432 13.61 9.34 -15.02
N ALA A 433 12.36 9.42 -15.50
CA ALA A 433 11.85 8.58 -16.57
C ALA A 433 12.69 8.71 -17.85
N LYS A 434 12.99 9.93 -18.29
CA LYS A 434 13.81 10.16 -19.49
C LYS A 434 15.23 9.65 -19.30
N LYS A 435 15.85 9.91 -18.13
CA LYS A 435 17.21 9.47 -17.81
C LYS A 435 17.34 7.93 -17.70
N SER A 436 16.37 7.27 -17.08
CA SER A 436 16.39 5.81 -16.90
C SER A 436 16.05 5.06 -18.19
N LEU A 437 15.20 5.63 -19.06
CA LEU A 437 14.81 4.99 -20.31
C LEU A 437 15.79 5.21 -21.47
N ALA A 438 16.60 6.30 -21.46
CA ALA A 438 17.57 6.53 -22.51
C ALA A 438 18.52 5.33 -22.74
N PRO A 439 19.18 4.74 -21.71
CA PRO A 439 19.99 3.55 -21.90
C PRO A 439 19.17 2.32 -22.31
N VAL A 440 17.91 2.18 -21.86
CA VAL A 440 17.02 1.09 -22.27
C VAL A 440 16.74 1.15 -23.76
N PHE A 441 16.34 2.31 -24.29
CA PHE A 441 16.11 2.48 -25.73
C PHE A 441 17.39 2.33 -26.54
N ALA A 442 18.55 2.80 -26.05
CA ALA A 442 19.84 2.54 -26.70
C ALA A 442 20.13 1.03 -26.83
N ALA A 443 19.90 0.27 -25.75
CA ALA A 443 20.06 -1.19 -25.77
C ALA A 443 19.09 -1.89 -26.70
N MET A 444 17.89 -1.33 -26.93
CA MET A 444 16.88 -1.82 -27.89
C MET A 444 17.16 -1.36 -29.34
N GLY A 445 18.29 -0.68 -29.60
CA GLY A 445 18.67 -0.18 -30.95
C GLY A 445 18.03 1.14 -31.33
N GLU A 446 17.34 1.84 -30.46
CA GLU A 446 16.65 3.12 -30.68
C GLU A 446 17.54 4.33 -30.30
N ALA A 447 18.74 4.40 -30.85
CA ALA A 447 19.76 5.41 -30.47
C ALA A 447 19.27 6.86 -30.60
N ALA A 448 18.56 7.20 -31.67
CA ALA A 448 18.02 8.55 -31.88
C ALA A 448 17.00 8.95 -30.80
N LEU A 449 16.19 8.01 -30.33
CA LEU A 449 15.25 8.24 -29.24
C LEU A 449 15.99 8.41 -27.91
N ALA A 450 17.00 7.57 -27.65
CA ALA A 450 17.85 7.68 -26.47
C ALA A 450 18.53 9.08 -26.37
N GLU A 451 19.14 9.56 -27.46
CA GLU A 451 19.75 10.90 -27.52
C GLU A 451 18.72 12.02 -27.33
N ARG A 452 17.51 11.85 -27.88
CA ARG A 452 16.40 12.79 -27.67
C ARG A 452 16.03 12.89 -26.18
N LEU A 453 15.84 11.75 -25.51
CA LEU A 453 15.46 11.70 -24.10
C LEU A 453 16.52 12.34 -23.18
N GLU A 454 17.82 12.09 -23.44
CA GLU A 454 18.91 12.71 -22.70
C GLU A 454 18.90 14.24 -22.85
N ARG A 455 18.76 14.75 -24.08
CA ARG A 455 18.69 16.20 -24.37
C ARG A 455 17.50 16.83 -23.66
N GLU A 456 16.30 16.24 -23.80
CA GLU A 456 15.06 16.73 -23.19
C GLU A 456 15.12 16.72 -21.65
N ALA A 457 15.79 15.73 -21.05
CA ALA A 457 16.03 15.69 -19.61
C ALA A 457 16.91 16.88 -19.18
N GLN A 458 17.99 17.18 -19.89
CA GLN A 458 18.87 18.33 -19.57
C GLN A 458 18.14 19.67 -19.76
N GLU A 459 17.33 19.80 -20.80
CA GLU A 459 16.51 21.00 -21.04
C GLU A 459 15.47 21.20 -19.91
N LEU A 460 14.83 20.13 -19.48
CA LEU A 460 13.89 20.16 -18.34
C LEU A 460 14.62 20.59 -17.06
N ARG A 461 15.77 19.98 -16.75
CA ARG A 461 16.59 20.33 -15.58
C ARG A 461 16.93 21.82 -15.57
N ALA A 462 17.49 22.34 -16.65
CA ALA A 462 17.92 23.76 -16.74
C ALA A 462 16.74 24.73 -16.56
N ARG A 463 15.54 24.35 -17.04
CA ARG A 463 14.32 25.14 -16.86
C ARG A 463 13.81 25.06 -15.43
N PHE A 464 13.73 23.84 -14.88
CA PHE A 464 13.26 23.59 -13.53
C PHE A 464 14.08 24.32 -12.47
N GLU A 465 15.40 24.25 -12.58
CA GLU A 465 16.35 24.92 -11.70
C GLU A 465 16.15 26.43 -11.66
N ARG A 466 15.72 27.04 -12.75
CA ARG A 466 15.48 28.48 -12.86
C ARG A 466 14.09 28.87 -12.31
N GLU A 467 13.06 28.05 -12.56
CA GLU A 467 11.67 28.45 -12.33
C GLU A 467 11.16 28.04 -10.94
N PHE A 468 11.65 26.90 -10.39
CA PHE A 468 11.16 26.37 -9.11
C PHE A 468 12.00 26.75 -7.91
N TRP A 469 13.25 27.17 -8.09
CA TRP A 469 14.14 27.47 -6.98
C TRP A 469 13.75 28.79 -6.29
N MET A 470 13.57 28.73 -4.97
CA MET A 470 13.28 29.84 -4.08
C MET A 470 14.56 30.26 -3.36
N GLU A 471 15.24 31.30 -3.84
CA GLU A 471 16.55 31.76 -3.34
C GLU A 471 16.54 32.08 -1.83
N GLN A 472 15.44 32.64 -1.32
CA GLN A 472 15.34 33.02 0.10
C GLN A 472 15.17 31.82 1.03
N GLU A 473 14.53 30.76 0.56
CA GLU A 473 14.25 29.54 1.31
C GLU A 473 15.37 28.50 1.19
N GLY A 474 16.25 28.64 0.17
CA GLY A 474 17.20 27.59 -0.21
C GLY A 474 16.50 26.26 -0.51
N PHE A 475 15.33 26.32 -1.17
CA PHE A 475 14.44 25.19 -1.38
C PHE A 475 13.63 25.34 -2.68
N TYR A 476 13.00 24.28 -3.16
CA TYR A 476 12.12 24.37 -4.33
C TYR A 476 10.67 24.62 -3.92
N ALA A 477 9.96 25.43 -4.70
CA ALA A 477 8.52 25.60 -4.60
C ALA A 477 7.81 24.26 -4.81
N ILE A 478 6.70 24.04 -4.10
CA ILE A 478 5.89 22.83 -4.29
C ILE A 478 5.34 22.73 -5.72
N ALA A 479 5.02 23.87 -6.33
CA ALA A 479 4.41 23.93 -7.64
C ALA A 479 4.62 25.30 -8.31
N LEU A 480 4.29 25.37 -9.62
CA LEU A 480 3.93 26.61 -10.31
C LEU A 480 2.43 26.61 -10.57
N ASP A 481 1.76 27.75 -10.34
CA ASP A 481 0.34 27.96 -10.61
C ASP A 481 0.08 28.31 -12.09
N LYS A 482 -1.17 28.61 -12.43
CA LYS A 482 -1.57 28.96 -13.81
C LYS A 482 -0.88 30.21 -14.37
N GLU A 483 -0.47 31.14 -13.50
CA GLU A 483 0.29 32.33 -13.86
C GLU A 483 1.82 32.11 -13.87
N GLN A 484 2.28 30.86 -13.71
CA GLN A 484 3.68 30.45 -13.53
C GLN A 484 4.33 31.08 -12.29
N ARG A 485 3.56 31.46 -11.28
CA ARG A 485 4.06 31.91 -9.99
C ARG A 485 4.44 30.70 -9.14
N GLN A 486 5.53 30.82 -8.40
CA GLN A 486 5.93 29.84 -7.40
C GLN A 486 4.85 29.72 -6.31
N VAL A 487 4.53 28.49 -5.92
CA VAL A 487 3.73 28.18 -4.73
C VAL A 487 4.70 27.90 -3.60
N GLU A 488 4.94 28.89 -2.74
CA GLU A 488 6.13 29.00 -1.91
C GLU A 488 6.07 28.22 -0.60
N SER A 489 5.01 27.45 -0.34
CA SER A 489 4.94 26.63 0.85
C SER A 489 6.05 25.59 0.89
N VAL A 490 6.78 25.53 1.99
CA VAL A 490 7.80 24.49 2.23
C VAL A 490 7.12 23.19 2.59
N THR A 491 7.33 22.17 1.75
CA THR A 491 6.65 20.88 1.82
C THR A 491 7.60 19.72 1.53
N SER A 492 7.18 18.49 1.77
CA SER A 492 7.99 17.30 1.47
C SER A 492 8.12 16.97 -0.03
N ASN A 493 7.21 17.45 -0.90
CA ASN A 493 7.19 17.13 -2.33
C ASN A 493 8.56 17.35 -3.03
N PRO A 494 9.27 18.49 -2.83
CA PRO A 494 10.59 18.67 -3.42
C PRO A 494 11.64 17.66 -2.94
N GLY A 495 11.41 16.98 -1.82
CA GLY A 495 12.29 15.91 -1.34
C GLY A 495 12.35 14.70 -2.28
N HIS A 496 11.31 14.44 -3.07
CA HIS A 496 11.31 13.37 -4.09
C HIS A 496 12.28 13.66 -5.26
N LEU A 497 12.65 14.93 -5.46
CA LEU A 497 13.64 15.33 -6.47
C LEU A 497 15.02 14.71 -6.20
N LEU A 498 15.35 14.45 -4.93
CA LEU A 498 16.62 13.82 -4.54
C LEU A 498 16.76 12.42 -5.18
N LEU A 499 15.68 11.62 -5.19
CA LEU A 499 15.69 10.30 -5.82
C LEU A 499 15.77 10.39 -7.34
N SER A 500 15.15 11.38 -7.93
CA SER A 500 15.15 11.60 -9.39
C SER A 500 16.54 11.97 -9.93
N GLY A 501 17.40 12.55 -9.11
CA GLY A 501 18.70 13.11 -9.51
C GLY A 501 18.59 14.39 -10.32
N LEU A 502 17.44 15.08 -10.26
CA LEU A 502 17.24 16.34 -10.97
C LEU A 502 18.08 17.49 -10.37
N PRO A 503 18.09 17.74 -9.04
CA PRO A 503 18.91 18.79 -8.44
C PRO A 503 20.41 18.59 -8.68
N ASP A 504 21.18 19.66 -8.76
CA ASP A 504 22.62 19.56 -8.59
C ASP A 504 22.99 19.27 -7.11
N TRP A 505 24.24 18.94 -6.87
CA TRP A 505 24.71 18.54 -5.55
C TRP A 505 24.50 19.63 -4.49
N GLU A 506 24.83 20.89 -4.82
CA GLU A 506 24.75 22.01 -3.87
C GLU A 506 23.29 22.27 -3.43
N ARG A 507 22.35 22.25 -4.37
CA ARG A 507 20.94 22.39 -4.08
C ARG A 507 20.34 21.15 -3.39
N ALA A 508 20.79 19.95 -3.77
CA ALA A 508 20.39 18.73 -3.10
C ALA A 508 20.76 18.72 -1.60
N GLU A 509 21.97 19.23 -1.27
CA GLU A 509 22.40 19.38 0.13
C GLU A 509 21.51 20.37 0.89
N GLN A 510 21.16 21.51 0.30
CA GLN A 510 20.25 22.49 0.88
C GLN A 510 18.85 21.90 1.11
N VAL A 511 18.31 21.18 0.11
CA VAL A 511 17.01 20.49 0.23
C VAL A 511 17.05 19.45 1.35
N ALA A 512 18.10 18.62 1.43
CA ALA A 512 18.25 17.62 2.48
C ALA A 512 18.29 18.27 3.89
N ALA A 513 19.04 19.36 4.06
CA ALA A 513 19.13 20.09 5.31
C ALA A 513 17.77 20.71 5.69
N ARG A 514 17.05 21.31 4.73
CA ARG A 514 15.77 21.98 4.97
C ARG A 514 14.67 21.00 5.36
N LEU A 515 14.62 19.81 4.77
CA LEU A 515 13.67 18.75 5.10
C LEU A 515 13.83 18.24 6.53
N LEU A 516 15.02 18.36 7.12
CA LEU A 516 15.31 17.90 8.49
C LEU A 516 15.36 19.03 9.50
N ALA A 517 14.99 20.26 9.12
CA ALA A 517 14.81 21.38 10.01
C ALA A 517 13.65 21.11 11.01
N ALA A 518 13.62 21.77 12.15
CA ALA A 518 12.71 21.49 13.24
C ALA A 518 11.22 21.65 12.88
N ASP A 519 10.91 22.59 11.98
CA ASP A 519 9.55 22.81 11.46
C ASP A 519 9.08 21.72 10.47
N MET A 520 10.01 21.03 9.79
CA MET A 520 9.72 19.92 8.88
C MET A 520 9.83 18.55 9.53
N PHE A 521 10.82 18.32 10.40
CA PHE A 521 11.04 17.01 11.01
C PHE A 521 10.38 16.92 12.39
N SER A 522 9.39 16.01 12.53
CA SER A 522 8.59 15.85 13.74
C SER A 522 9.29 15.09 14.86
N GLY A 523 10.44 14.44 14.60
CA GLY A 523 11.06 13.43 15.47
C GLY A 523 10.63 12.01 15.12
N TYR A 524 9.46 11.85 14.48
CA TYR A 524 8.93 10.57 13.97
C TYR A 524 8.96 10.47 12.44
N GLY A 525 9.38 11.51 11.73
CA GLY A 525 9.49 11.58 10.30
C GLY A 525 9.32 13.01 9.77
N ILE A 526 9.53 13.18 8.47
CA ILE A 526 9.36 14.45 7.78
C ILE A 526 7.86 14.69 7.58
N ARG A 527 7.40 15.88 8.01
CA ARG A 527 6.04 16.36 7.78
C ARG A 527 5.81 16.69 6.32
N THR A 528 4.59 16.52 5.86
CA THR A 528 4.19 16.90 4.51
C THR A 528 4.22 18.41 4.26
N MET A 529 4.21 19.22 5.32
CA MET A 529 4.27 20.69 5.26
C MET A 529 4.94 21.24 6.51
N SER A 530 5.72 22.32 6.37
CA SER A 530 6.34 23.07 7.46
C SER A 530 5.29 23.60 8.44
N THR A 531 5.60 23.53 9.75
CA THR A 531 4.76 24.11 10.80
C THR A 531 4.62 25.62 10.72
N GLU A 532 5.51 26.30 9.96
CA GLU A 532 5.50 27.74 9.74
C GLU A 532 4.60 28.17 8.57
N ALA A 533 4.14 27.22 7.72
CA ALA A 533 3.28 27.51 6.61
C ALA A 533 1.83 27.81 7.07
N ALA A 534 1.18 28.82 6.47
CA ALA A 534 -0.20 29.20 6.79
C ALA A 534 -1.21 28.05 6.56
N GLY A 535 -0.92 27.15 5.63
CA GLY A 535 -1.75 25.95 5.35
C GLY A 535 -1.50 24.76 6.26
N TYR A 536 -0.54 24.86 7.20
CA TYR A 536 -0.19 23.73 8.09
C TYR A 536 -1.32 23.40 9.08
N TYR A 537 -1.61 22.11 9.16
CA TYR A 537 -2.49 21.55 10.16
C TYR A 537 -2.06 20.10 10.47
N PRO A 538 -1.61 19.78 11.71
CA PRO A 538 -1.00 18.48 12.01
C PRO A 538 -1.95 17.28 11.79
N MET A 539 -3.27 17.51 11.85
CA MET A 539 -4.32 16.52 11.59
C MET A 539 -4.89 16.64 10.17
N SER A 540 -4.25 17.39 9.26
CA SER A 540 -4.62 17.40 7.84
C SER A 540 -4.13 16.14 7.15
N TYR A 541 -4.91 15.62 6.19
CA TYR A 541 -4.51 14.44 5.42
C TYR A 541 -3.20 14.67 4.65
N HIS A 542 -3.03 15.85 3.98
CA HIS A 542 -1.84 16.16 3.17
C HIS A 542 -1.02 17.38 3.62
N ASN A 543 -1.49 18.20 4.57
CA ASN A 543 -0.86 19.49 4.89
C ASN A 543 -0.35 19.54 6.34
N GLY A 544 0.48 18.59 6.74
CA GLY A 544 1.12 18.59 8.05
C GLY A 544 1.32 17.21 8.67
N SER A 545 0.62 16.17 8.21
CA SER A 545 0.80 14.76 8.60
C SER A 545 2.17 14.20 8.19
N VAL A 546 2.49 13.01 8.67
CA VAL A 546 3.68 12.23 8.28
C VAL A 546 3.24 10.99 7.52
N TRP A 547 3.81 10.78 6.32
CA TRP A 547 3.53 9.65 5.45
C TRP A 547 4.79 8.78 5.31
N PRO A 548 4.73 7.49 5.67
CA PRO A 548 5.90 6.62 5.55
C PRO A 548 6.47 6.51 4.14
N HIS A 549 5.62 6.41 3.10
CA HIS A 549 6.08 6.30 1.71
C HIS A 549 6.79 7.58 1.20
N ASP A 550 6.27 8.75 1.55
CA ASP A 550 6.85 10.06 1.23
C ASP A 550 8.26 10.16 1.82
N ASN A 551 8.38 9.79 3.11
CA ASN A 551 9.66 9.68 3.78
C ASN A 551 10.59 8.62 3.15
N ALA A 552 10.06 7.49 2.67
CA ALA A 552 10.85 6.44 2.03
C ALA A 552 11.40 6.87 0.67
N LEU A 553 10.65 7.62 -0.14
CA LEU A 553 11.15 8.18 -1.39
C LEU A 553 12.27 9.20 -1.14
N ILE A 554 12.09 10.07 -0.14
CA ILE A 554 13.12 11.03 0.30
C ILE A 554 14.36 10.27 0.79
N LEU A 555 14.17 9.25 1.63
CA LEU A 555 15.23 8.41 2.17
C LEU A 555 16.07 7.74 1.06
N LEU A 556 15.44 7.17 0.04
CA LEU A 556 16.15 6.56 -1.08
C LEU A 556 16.97 7.60 -1.86
N GLY A 557 16.45 8.84 -2.00
CA GLY A 557 17.17 9.96 -2.58
C GLY A 557 18.39 10.36 -1.74
N LEU A 558 18.22 10.54 -0.43
CA LEU A 558 19.31 10.85 0.51
C LEU A 558 20.40 9.77 0.45
N SER A 559 20.01 8.51 0.46
CA SER A 559 20.95 7.38 0.38
C SER A 559 21.72 7.34 -0.94
N ARG A 560 21.03 7.52 -2.08
CA ARG A 560 21.65 7.55 -3.42
C ARG A 560 22.69 8.67 -3.56
N LEU A 561 22.42 9.81 -2.94
CA LEU A 561 23.35 10.98 -2.93
C LEU A 561 24.41 10.91 -1.85
N GLY A 562 24.38 9.91 -0.95
CA GLY A 562 25.37 9.72 0.11
C GLY A 562 25.16 10.58 1.35
N PHE A 563 23.99 11.18 1.55
CA PHE A 563 23.60 11.93 2.77
C PHE A 563 23.25 10.97 3.89
N LYS A 564 24.26 10.23 4.39
CA LYS A 564 24.11 9.11 5.34
C LYS A 564 23.49 9.52 6.68
N ARG A 565 23.92 10.66 7.21
CA ARG A 565 23.44 11.19 8.49
C ARG A 565 21.95 11.57 8.42
N GLU A 566 21.56 12.20 7.34
CA GLU A 566 20.19 12.60 7.06
C GLU A 566 19.29 11.37 6.85
N ALA A 567 19.76 10.41 6.07
CA ALA A 567 19.09 9.13 5.87
C ALA A 567 18.91 8.35 7.19
N GLY A 568 19.95 8.28 8.02
CA GLY A 568 19.90 7.64 9.35
C GLY A 568 18.85 8.28 10.26
N LYS A 569 18.73 9.61 10.22
CA LYS A 569 17.73 10.36 11.03
C LYS A 569 16.31 10.03 10.59
N VAL A 570 16.04 9.91 9.29
CA VAL A 570 14.71 9.52 8.77
C VAL A 570 14.36 8.10 9.20
N ILE A 571 15.29 7.13 9.05
CA ILE A 571 15.06 5.74 9.46
C ILE A 571 14.76 5.68 10.95
N SER A 572 15.59 6.31 11.80
CA SER A 572 15.42 6.31 13.25
C SER A 572 14.08 6.90 13.68
N GLY A 573 13.63 7.98 13.04
CA GLY A 573 12.32 8.60 13.31
C GLY A 573 11.14 7.68 13.01
N LEU A 574 11.09 7.10 11.82
CA LEU A 574 10.01 6.18 11.42
C LEU A 574 10.05 4.87 12.23
N LEU A 575 11.25 4.36 12.55
CA LEU A 575 11.41 3.18 13.39
C LEU A 575 10.91 3.45 14.82
N ALA A 576 11.20 4.63 15.37
CA ALA A 576 10.67 5.04 16.66
C ALA A 576 9.14 5.13 16.64
N ALA A 577 8.54 5.67 15.56
CA ALA A 577 7.10 5.73 15.40
C ALA A 577 6.47 4.32 15.34
N SER A 578 7.08 3.37 14.62
CA SER A 578 6.53 2.02 14.44
C SER A 578 6.30 1.27 15.75
N ARG A 579 7.07 1.57 16.81
CA ARG A 579 6.93 0.97 18.16
C ARG A 579 5.54 1.17 18.77
N HIS A 580 4.86 2.26 18.40
CA HIS A 580 3.58 2.66 18.97
C HIS A 580 2.37 2.13 18.18
N PHE A 581 2.61 1.50 17.04
CA PHE A 581 1.55 0.90 16.24
C PHE A 581 1.46 -0.61 16.47
N GLU A 582 0.23 -1.12 16.44
CA GLU A 582 -0.05 -2.55 16.63
C GLU A 582 0.74 -3.38 15.59
N TYR A 583 1.40 -4.44 16.04
CA TYR A 583 2.28 -5.30 15.25
C TYR A 583 3.46 -4.56 14.59
N GLN A 584 3.83 -3.39 15.07
CA GLN A 584 4.87 -2.52 14.48
C GLN A 584 4.54 -2.08 13.03
N ARG A 585 3.27 -2.15 12.65
CA ARG A 585 2.76 -1.81 11.32
C ARG A 585 2.68 -0.30 11.14
N LEU A 586 3.50 0.27 10.27
CA LEU A 586 3.34 1.66 9.87
C LEU A 586 2.01 1.83 9.10
N PRO A 587 1.12 2.72 9.55
CA PRO A 587 -0.12 3.00 8.83
C PRO A 587 0.14 3.81 7.56
N GLU A 588 -0.89 4.08 6.78
CA GLU A 588 -0.82 4.98 5.62
C GLU A 588 -0.21 6.33 5.98
N LEU A 589 -0.69 6.95 7.07
CA LEU A 589 -0.20 8.19 7.64
C LEU A 589 -0.51 8.26 9.14
N TYR A 590 0.13 9.20 9.81
CA TYR A 590 -0.21 9.65 11.17
C TYR A 590 -0.07 11.18 11.27
N CYS A 591 -0.70 11.76 12.29
CA CYS A 591 -0.71 13.22 12.50
C CYS A 591 0.69 13.77 12.68
N GLY A 592 0.94 15.00 12.22
CA GLY A 592 2.26 15.63 12.21
C GLY A 592 2.66 16.32 13.51
N HIS A 593 2.10 15.91 14.63
CA HIS A 593 2.56 16.38 15.95
C HIS A 593 4.01 15.99 16.23
N GLY A 594 4.72 16.76 17.00
CA GLY A 594 6.12 16.51 17.33
C GLY A 594 6.30 15.44 18.39
N ALA A 595 7.52 14.88 18.46
CA ALA A 595 7.89 13.82 19.41
C ALA A 595 7.85 14.25 20.89
N GLU A 596 7.71 15.54 21.19
CA GLU A 596 7.49 16.06 22.53
C GLU A 596 6.20 15.56 23.20
N LEU A 597 5.24 15.03 22.41
CA LEU A 597 4.04 14.36 22.94
C LEU A 597 4.32 12.96 23.47
N GLY A 598 5.51 12.38 23.19
CA GLY A 598 5.92 11.05 23.64
C GLY A 598 5.51 9.90 22.70
N GLU A 599 4.48 10.07 21.87
CA GLU A 599 4.02 9.08 20.90
C GLU A 599 3.42 9.75 19.65
N PRO A 600 3.46 9.08 18.48
CA PRO A 600 2.80 9.59 17.28
C PRO A 600 1.29 9.55 17.48
N VAL A 601 0.61 10.61 17.07
CA VAL A 601 -0.86 10.69 17.13
C VAL A 601 -1.46 9.98 15.92
N PRO A 602 -2.29 8.93 16.09
CA PRO A 602 -2.90 8.22 14.95
C PRO A 602 -3.82 9.13 14.14
N TYR A 603 -3.88 8.91 12.83
CA TYR A 603 -4.87 9.56 11.96
C TYR A 603 -6.16 8.73 11.91
N PRO A 604 -7.36 9.34 12.11
CA PRO A 604 -8.60 8.58 12.37
C PRO A 604 -9.05 7.63 11.26
N SER A 605 -8.88 8.01 9.98
CA SER A 605 -9.40 7.26 8.83
C SER A 605 -8.30 6.68 7.93
N THR A 606 -7.15 6.38 8.52
CA THR A 606 -5.98 5.83 7.81
C THR A 606 -6.19 4.37 7.40
N CYS A 607 -5.67 3.99 6.24
CA CYS A 607 -5.54 2.57 5.89
C CYS A 607 -4.41 1.90 6.67
N SER A 608 -4.66 0.66 7.09
CA SER A 608 -3.67 -0.20 7.73
C SER A 608 -4.09 -1.67 7.57
N PRO A 609 -3.36 -2.44 6.75
CA PRO A 609 -2.13 -2.08 6.04
C PRO A 609 -2.32 -1.16 4.85
N GLN A 610 -1.20 -0.49 4.47
CA GLN A 610 -1.05 0.26 3.24
C GLN A 610 0.23 -0.22 2.53
N ALA A 611 0.15 -0.52 1.23
CA ALA A 611 1.22 -1.20 0.50
C ALA A 611 2.52 -0.39 0.47
N TRP A 612 2.47 0.89 0.13
CA TRP A 612 3.67 1.74 0.11
C TRP A 612 4.26 2.01 1.51
N SER A 613 3.42 1.98 2.58
CA SER A 613 3.92 2.05 3.95
C SER A 613 4.59 0.75 4.39
N ALA A 614 4.05 -0.40 4.00
CA ALA A 614 4.68 -1.70 4.19
C ALA A 614 6.02 -1.79 3.44
N GLY A 615 6.08 -1.27 2.22
CA GLY A 615 7.29 -1.19 1.40
C GLY A 615 8.38 -0.29 1.98
N THR A 616 8.05 0.63 2.89
CA THR A 616 9.02 1.50 3.58
C THR A 616 10.09 0.71 4.32
N ALA A 617 9.74 -0.43 4.93
CA ALA A 617 10.72 -1.28 5.62
C ALA A 617 11.75 -1.88 4.65
N VAL A 618 11.36 -2.18 3.41
CA VAL A 618 12.27 -2.64 2.35
C VAL A 618 13.16 -1.49 1.86
N ALA A 619 12.59 -0.28 1.72
CA ALA A 619 13.36 0.92 1.38
C ALA A 619 14.43 1.23 2.45
N PHE A 620 14.18 0.94 3.74
CA PHE A 620 15.20 1.06 4.79
C PHE A 620 16.40 0.16 4.51
N VAL A 621 16.16 -1.10 4.14
CA VAL A 621 17.26 -2.05 3.80
C VAL A 621 18.06 -1.54 2.62
N GLN A 622 17.41 -1.09 1.55
CA GLN A 622 18.07 -0.52 0.39
C GLN A 622 18.92 0.70 0.76
N ALA A 623 18.38 1.59 1.60
CA ALA A 623 19.08 2.78 2.06
C ALA A 623 20.26 2.45 2.99
N MET A 624 20.10 1.51 3.91
CA MET A 624 21.18 1.06 4.80
C MET A 624 22.33 0.40 4.05
N LEU A 625 22.05 -0.28 2.95
CA LEU A 625 23.09 -0.82 2.06
C LEU A 625 23.66 0.25 1.11
N GLY A 626 22.98 1.39 0.94
CA GLY A 626 23.29 2.35 -0.13
C GLY A 626 23.30 1.69 -1.49
N LEU A 627 22.31 0.82 -1.73
CA LEU A 627 22.30 -0.14 -2.83
C LEU A 627 21.79 0.50 -4.13
N ASP A 628 22.64 0.50 -5.16
CA ASP A 628 22.33 1.02 -6.49
C ASP A 628 22.85 0.06 -7.59
N PRO A 629 22.10 -1.00 -7.94
CA PRO A 629 22.50 -1.95 -8.98
C PRO A 629 22.41 -1.30 -10.38
N ASN A 630 23.34 -1.67 -11.24
CA ASN A 630 23.32 -1.35 -12.65
C ASN A 630 23.79 -2.58 -13.45
N VAL A 631 22.88 -3.57 -13.59
CA VAL A 631 23.17 -4.84 -14.25
C VAL A 631 23.65 -4.65 -15.70
N PRO A 632 23.05 -3.76 -16.51
CA PRO A 632 23.58 -3.49 -17.85
C PRO A 632 25.02 -2.94 -17.88
N ALA A 633 25.46 -2.24 -16.83
CA ALA A 633 26.84 -1.77 -16.69
C ALA A 633 27.78 -2.79 -16.04
N GLY A 634 27.27 -3.93 -15.57
CA GLY A 634 28.07 -4.98 -14.93
C GLY A 634 28.48 -4.69 -13.48
N GLU A 635 27.78 -3.78 -12.79
CA GLU A 635 28.18 -3.34 -11.45
C GLU A 635 27.00 -3.24 -10.46
N ILE A 636 27.34 -3.39 -9.17
CA ILE A 636 26.49 -3.10 -8.02
C ILE A 636 27.22 -2.10 -7.16
N ARG A 637 26.71 -0.89 -7.07
CA ARG A 637 27.26 0.12 -6.16
C ARG A 637 26.64 -0.04 -4.79
N ILE A 638 27.47 0.05 -3.75
CA ILE A 638 27.04 0.05 -2.35
C ILE A 638 27.74 1.20 -1.61
N ASN A 639 26.98 1.87 -0.75
CA ASN A 639 27.48 2.91 0.13
C ASN A 639 26.82 2.80 1.52
N PRO A 640 27.14 1.73 2.26
CA PRO A 640 26.37 1.35 3.43
C PRO A 640 26.52 2.32 4.60
N MET A 641 25.45 2.38 5.39
CA MET A 641 25.37 3.04 6.69
C MET A 641 24.43 2.28 7.61
N LEU A 642 24.60 2.42 8.90
CA LEU A 642 23.66 1.89 9.90
C LEU A 642 23.12 3.05 10.74
N PRO A 643 21.80 3.18 10.92
CA PRO A 643 21.21 4.20 11.77
C PRO A 643 21.52 3.94 13.24
N GLU A 644 21.31 4.92 14.10
CA GLU A 644 21.48 4.75 15.54
C GLU A 644 20.60 3.60 16.07
N GLY A 645 21.17 2.77 16.96
CA GLY A 645 20.48 1.62 17.55
C GLY A 645 20.50 0.34 16.70
N ILE A 646 21.20 0.35 15.55
CA ILE A 646 21.50 -0.85 14.75
C ILE A 646 23.01 -1.00 14.63
N GLY A 647 23.54 -2.11 15.14
CA GLY A 647 24.99 -2.43 15.11
C GLY A 647 25.39 -3.35 13.97
N ASP A 648 24.49 -4.19 13.51
CA ASP A 648 24.72 -5.06 12.34
C ASP A 648 23.47 -5.19 11.46
N LEU A 649 23.70 -5.55 10.18
CA LEU A 649 22.69 -5.87 9.20
C LEU A 649 23.22 -7.02 8.33
N THR A 650 22.50 -8.13 8.30
CA THR A 650 22.74 -9.24 7.38
C THR A 650 21.63 -9.33 6.37
N VAL A 651 21.98 -9.36 5.09
CA VAL A 651 21.05 -9.50 3.97
C VAL A 651 21.48 -10.70 3.14
N GLU A 652 20.58 -11.66 2.96
CA GLU A 652 20.84 -12.89 2.23
C GLU A 652 19.85 -13.09 1.08
N ARG A 653 20.33 -13.66 -0.01
CA ARG A 653 19.54 -13.98 -1.20
C ARG A 653 18.94 -12.75 -1.90
N LEU A 654 19.63 -11.62 -1.88
CA LEU A 654 19.23 -10.42 -2.62
C LEU A 654 19.39 -10.68 -4.12
N ARG A 655 18.30 -10.77 -4.85
CA ARG A 655 18.29 -11.07 -6.28
C ARG A 655 18.63 -9.83 -7.10
N ILE A 656 19.72 -9.91 -7.88
CA ILE A 656 20.17 -8.85 -8.79
C ILE A 656 20.62 -9.50 -10.09
N GLY A 657 20.05 -9.08 -11.21
CA GLY A 657 20.30 -9.76 -12.49
C GLY A 657 19.85 -11.21 -12.44
N ALA A 658 20.69 -12.11 -12.89
CA ALA A 658 20.43 -13.56 -12.90
C ALA A 658 20.93 -14.30 -11.65
N GLY A 659 21.46 -13.59 -10.64
CA GLY A 659 22.07 -14.21 -9.47
C GLY A 659 21.64 -13.57 -8.15
N GLU A 660 22.32 -13.97 -7.09
CA GLU A 660 22.04 -13.53 -5.72
C GLU A 660 23.29 -12.93 -5.08
N LEU A 661 23.08 -11.92 -4.24
CA LEU A 661 24.08 -11.28 -3.41
C LEU A 661 23.69 -11.45 -1.93
N SER A 662 24.67 -11.82 -1.09
CA SER A 662 24.53 -11.86 0.36
C SER A 662 25.62 -11.02 1.00
N LEU A 663 25.25 -10.12 1.91
CA LEU A 663 26.12 -9.14 2.55
C LEU A 663 25.90 -9.10 4.06
N LYS A 664 26.97 -8.81 4.79
CA LYS A 664 26.91 -8.38 6.19
C LYS A 664 27.53 -7.00 6.34
N VAL A 665 26.84 -6.09 6.98
CA VAL A 665 27.31 -4.75 7.34
C VAL A 665 27.43 -4.68 8.86
N THR A 666 28.54 -4.23 9.40
CA THR A 666 28.78 -4.16 10.84
C THR A 666 29.37 -2.80 11.21
N ARG A 667 28.86 -2.16 12.25
CA ARG A 667 29.41 -0.91 12.78
C ARG A 667 30.80 -1.13 13.37
N ALA A 668 31.73 -0.19 13.12
CA ALA A 668 33.09 -0.26 13.70
C ALA A 668 33.03 -0.19 15.23
N ALA A 669 33.93 -0.93 15.88
CA ALA A 669 33.94 -1.09 17.33
C ALA A 669 34.31 0.19 18.11
N ASP A 670 34.91 1.18 17.45
CA ASP A 670 35.34 2.46 18.03
C ASP A 670 34.23 3.53 18.07
N GLY A 671 33.02 3.17 17.63
CA GLY A 671 31.86 4.08 17.63
C GLY A 671 31.90 5.13 16.51
N ALA A 672 32.82 5.00 15.56
CA ALA A 672 32.83 5.82 14.36
C ALA A 672 31.58 5.53 13.48
N ASP A 673 31.16 6.50 12.66
CA ASP A 673 30.10 6.32 11.65
C ASP A 673 30.55 5.37 10.51
N GLU A 674 31.73 4.78 10.62
CA GLU A 674 32.26 3.80 9.69
C GLU A 674 31.63 2.43 9.90
N VAL A 675 31.34 1.77 8.77
CA VAL A 675 30.80 0.42 8.74
C VAL A 675 31.71 -0.49 7.90
N GLY A 676 31.94 -1.71 8.37
CA GLY A 676 32.60 -2.77 7.62
C GLY A 676 31.57 -3.53 6.78
N VAL A 677 31.97 -3.96 5.59
CA VAL A 677 31.17 -4.80 4.69
C VAL A 677 31.88 -6.11 4.45
N GLU A 678 31.16 -7.20 4.68
CA GLU A 678 31.58 -8.56 4.34
C GLU A 678 30.65 -9.11 3.25
N VAL A 679 31.19 -9.57 2.16
CA VAL A 679 30.48 -10.29 1.10
C VAL A 679 30.37 -11.75 1.48
N LEU A 680 29.20 -12.22 1.91
CA LEU A 680 28.95 -13.61 2.31
C LEU A 680 28.78 -14.52 1.10
N GLY A 681 28.27 -13.98 -0.02
CA GLY A 681 28.10 -14.68 -1.27
C GLY A 681 27.74 -13.74 -2.42
N ASN A 682 28.28 -14.02 -3.61
CA ASN A 682 27.93 -13.27 -4.82
C ASN A 682 27.91 -14.22 -6.02
N THR A 683 26.73 -14.56 -6.51
CA THR A 683 26.51 -15.36 -7.73
C THR A 683 26.02 -14.52 -8.90
N THR A 684 25.90 -13.18 -8.73
CA THR A 684 25.39 -12.27 -9.77
C THR A 684 26.32 -12.14 -10.97
N GLY A 685 27.62 -12.42 -10.79
CA GLY A 685 28.63 -12.14 -11.80
C GLY A 685 29.01 -10.67 -11.98
N LEU A 686 28.41 -9.77 -11.16
CA LEU A 686 28.62 -8.34 -11.22
C LEU A 686 29.73 -7.89 -10.25
N ALA A 687 30.42 -6.80 -10.60
CA ALA A 687 31.41 -6.17 -9.74
C ALA A 687 30.71 -5.40 -8.61
N ILE A 688 31.15 -5.60 -7.35
CA ILE A 688 30.70 -4.79 -6.22
C ILE A 688 31.64 -3.59 -6.11
N VAL A 689 31.07 -2.38 -6.25
CA VAL A 689 31.80 -1.11 -6.16
C VAL A 689 31.39 -0.41 -4.88
N GLN A 690 32.29 -0.31 -3.93
CA GLN A 690 32.12 0.51 -2.73
C GLN A 690 32.43 1.96 -3.08
N SER A 691 31.42 2.83 -3.09
CA SER A 691 31.63 4.26 -3.23
C SER A 691 32.09 4.82 -1.88
N GLY A 692 33.30 5.40 -1.84
CA GLY A 692 33.62 6.39 -0.80
C GLY A 692 32.70 7.60 -0.96
N ALA A 693 32.68 8.52 0.02
CA ALA A 693 31.98 9.79 -0.13
C ALA A 693 32.29 10.38 -1.51
N VAL A 694 31.26 10.78 -2.22
CA VAL A 694 31.42 11.51 -3.50
C VAL A 694 32.16 12.80 -3.14
N GLU A 695 33.46 12.93 -3.57
CA GLU A 695 34.23 14.16 -3.48
C GLU A 695 33.58 15.26 -4.34
#